data_6a95ed1feaa33b8a16f06790ca73ffb8
#
_entry.id   6a95ed1feaa33b8a16f06790ca73ffb8
#
_cell.length_a   1.000
_cell.length_b   1.000
_cell.length_c   1.000
_cell.angle_alpha   90.00
_cell.angle_beta   90.00
_cell.angle_gamma   90.00
#
_symmetry.space_group_name_H-M   'P 1'
#
loop_
_entity.id
_entity.type
_entity.pdbx_description
1 polymer ?
#
loop_
_entity_poly.entity_id
_entity_poly.type
_entity_poly.pdbx_seq_one_letter_code
_entity_poly.pdbx_strand_id
1 'polypeptide(L)'
;MSTPSQTQTFQKDPRRWLLAAVIFLGIILFFIFDLQRFLTLEYLQASRESFAATYAESPLTVSLIYFLIYVASTALSVPGAVVLTLAGGALFGLGWGLVLVSFASSLGATLAMMASRFVLRDAVQKRFGSQLQRINEGVEKQGAFYLFTLRLVPVVPFFVINLGMALTPIGVWTFYWVSQVGMFAGTIVYVNAGTQLAQLESLSGIASPGLLVSFALLGIFPWLARFFVTQIEQRKLLAKWSKPKQFDRNLIVIGAGAAGLVSAYIAAATKAKVTLVEAHKMGGDCLNYGCVPSKALIRSAKLLNQMRNASNYGLQDSNPSFSFDKVMKRVHQVIAEIEPHDSVERYTSLGVEVIQGYAKIIDPWTVEIQKPDGSSQRLNSTAIIVAAGAAPFVPPLPGLEEVGYLTSDTLWEKLLGREAAPQRLVVLGGGPIGTELTQAFARLGSTVTQIEMAPRIMLREDPEVSEMVQKSLERDGVTVLTNHKAMSCGLTNGEKWIEVEESGEAKRIRFDELIVAVGRAPRLKGFGLEELGIPVGRVVQTNEYLETIYPHILAAGDVAGPYQFTHTAGHQAWYAAVNALFGKFKKFKVDYRVIPWATFCDPEVARVGLNELEAQEKGIAYEVTHYGIDDLDRAIADGSAKGMVKVLTVPGKDKILGVTLVGEHAGDLISEFVMAMKHGLGLNKILGTIHIYPTLAEANKYAAGEWRRAHVNPKLLLFVERFHEWRRG
;
A
#
# COMPACT_ATOMS: atom_id res chain seq x y z
N MET A 1 -18.64 27.77 21.75
CA MET A 1 -17.82 28.53 22.71
C MET A 1 -16.41 27.97 22.62
N SER A 2 -15.58 28.67 21.88
CA SER A 2 -14.17 28.34 21.64
C SER A 2 -13.30 28.91 22.75
N THR A 3 -12.59 28.07 23.47
CA THR A 3 -11.56 28.46 24.43
C THR A 3 -10.31 28.92 23.66
N PRO A 4 -9.71 30.05 24.02
CA PRO A 4 -8.51 30.53 23.33
C PRO A 4 -7.28 29.72 23.76
N SER A 5 -6.48 29.31 22.78
CA SER A 5 -5.17 28.71 22.96
C SER A 5 -4.24 29.69 23.69
N GLN A 6 -3.79 29.30 24.87
CA GLN A 6 -2.72 30.02 25.58
C GLN A 6 -1.42 29.88 24.78
N THR A 7 -1.01 30.93 24.14
CA THR A 7 0.36 31.15 23.65
C THR A 7 1.28 31.26 24.87
N GLN A 8 1.92 30.16 25.27
CA GLN A 8 3.03 30.21 26.21
C GLN A 8 4.21 30.94 25.58
N THR A 9 4.47 32.17 26.04
CA THR A 9 5.70 32.93 25.79
C THR A 9 6.85 32.17 26.44
N PHE A 10 7.68 31.53 25.62
CA PHE A 10 8.89 30.84 26.08
C PHE A 10 9.91 31.85 26.53
N GLN A 11 10.16 31.92 27.84
CA GLN A 11 11.32 32.64 28.40
C GLN A 11 12.59 32.06 27.78
N LYS A 12 13.42 32.96 27.20
CA LYS A 12 14.75 32.64 26.66
C LYS A 12 15.68 32.31 27.83
N ASP A 13 15.81 31.04 28.19
CA ASP A 13 16.76 30.57 29.21
C ASP A 13 18.19 30.71 28.66
N PRO A 14 19.05 31.60 29.18
CA PRO A 14 20.40 31.82 28.70
C PRO A 14 21.28 30.57 28.80
N ARG A 15 20.95 29.62 29.67
CA ARG A 15 21.66 28.34 29.85
C ARG A 15 21.57 27.44 28.61
N ARG A 16 20.47 27.54 27.85
CA ARG A 16 20.29 26.79 26.60
C ARG A 16 21.25 27.27 25.50
N TRP A 17 21.41 28.57 25.39
CA TRP A 17 22.30 29.19 24.41
C TRP A 17 23.79 28.98 24.78
N LEU A 18 24.13 28.99 26.07
CA LEU A 18 25.46 28.64 26.52
C LEU A 18 25.83 27.18 26.18
N LEU A 19 24.93 26.24 26.44
CA LEU A 19 25.15 24.84 26.12
C LEU A 19 25.21 24.59 24.59
N ALA A 20 24.38 25.26 23.81
CA ALA A 20 24.43 25.22 22.35
C ALA A 20 25.77 25.78 21.82
N ALA A 21 26.26 26.91 22.39
CA ALA A 21 27.53 27.49 22.03
C ALA A 21 28.72 26.56 22.38
N VAL A 22 28.69 25.89 23.53
CA VAL A 22 29.73 24.93 23.93
C VAL A 22 29.75 23.71 22.98
N ILE A 23 28.56 23.16 22.62
CA ILE A 23 28.47 22.05 21.67
C ILE A 23 28.98 22.49 20.30
N PHE A 24 28.56 23.64 19.80
CA PHE A 24 28.98 24.19 18.52
C PHE A 24 30.47 24.48 18.47
N LEU A 25 31.03 25.07 19.53
CA LEU A 25 32.46 25.30 19.69
C LEU A 25 33.22 23.95 19.71
N GLY A 26 32.73 22.94 20.42
CA GLY A 26 33.33 21.62 20.44
C GLY A 26 33.38 20.95 19.06
N ILE A 27 32.31 21.08 18.28
CA ILE A 27 32.26 20.59 16.89
C ILE A 27 33.24 21.39 16.00
N ILE A 28 33.28 22.68 16.11
CA ILE A 28 34.21 23.55 15.36
C ILE A 28 35.67 23.20 15.69
N LEU A 29 36.01 23.06 16.96
CA LEU A 29 37.36 22.68 17.39
C LEU A 29 37.73 21.24 16.87
N PHE A 30 36.78 20.33 16.87
CA PHE A 30 36.99 18.98 16.31
C PHE A 30 37.42 19.02 14.83
N PHE A 31 36.82 19.90 14.02
CA PHE A 31 37.16 20.03 12.60
C PHE A 31 38.38 20.94 12.37
N ILE A 32 38.54 22.04 13.15
CA ILE A 32 39.71 22.97 13.02
C ILE A 32 41.01 22.24 13.34
N PHE A 33 41.02 21.41 14.39
CA PHE A 33 42.18 20.62 14.76
C PHE A 33 42.35 19.32 14.00
N ASP A 34 41.49 19.13 12.97
CA ASP A 34 41.49 17.90 12.14
C ASP A 34 41.55 16.59 12.98
N LEU A 35 40.80 16.58 14.08
CA LEU A 35 40.76 15.45 15.00
C LEU A 35 40.20 14.20 14.36
N GLN A 36 39.50 14.33 13.22
CA GLN A 36 38.98 13.20 12.44
C GLN A 36 40.13 12.27 11.94
N ARG A 37 41.32 12.79 11.66
CA ARG A 37 42.46 11.99 11.21
C ARG A 37 42.91 10.97 12.27
N PHE A 38 42.75 11.31 13.55
CA PHE A 38 43.04 10.40 14.66
C PHE A 38 42.01 9.28 14.83
N LEU A 39 40.86 9.39 14.18
CA LEU A 39 39.78 8.41 14.18
C LEU A 39 39.81 7.49 12.93
N THR A 40 40.93 7.47 12.18
CA THR A 40 41.09 6.60 11.04
C THR A 40 41.81 5.29 11.45
N LEU A 41 41.44 4.19 10.79
CA LEU A 41 42.03 2.89 11.06
C LEU A 41 43.54 2.88 10.75
N GLU A 42 43.95 3.61 9.71
CA GLU A 42 45.35 3.76 9.28
C GLU A 42 46.19 4.44 10.38
N TYR A 43 45.70 5.49 10.99
CA TYR A 43 46.41 6.17 12.10
C TYR A 43 46.54 5.26 13.32
N LEU A 44 45.50 4.52 13.67
CA LEU A 44 45.50 3.59 14.79
C LEU A 44 46.50 2.45 14.58
N GLN A 45 46.60 1.95 13.37
CA GLN A 45 47.63 0.91 13.02
C GLN A 45 49.06 1.46 13.08
N ALA A 46 49.30 2.64 12.50
CA ALA A 46 50.61 3.29 12.49
C ALA A 46 51.11 3.67 13.90
N SER A 47 50.17 3.98 14.82
CA SER A 47 50.53 4.42 16.18
C SER A 47 50.54 3.30 17.23
N ARG A 48 50.32 2.04 16.82
CA ARG A 48 50.11 0.89 17.70
C ARG A 48 51.25 0.67 18.71
N GLU A 49 52.50 0.69 18.24
CA GLU A 49 53.68 0.47 19.10
C GLU A 49 53.82 1.57 20.13
N SER A 50 53.65 2.82 19.74
CA SER A 50 53.67 3.97 20.64
C SER A 50 52.56 3.91 21.70
N PHE A 51 51.35 3.53 21.30
CA PHE A 51 50.24 3.33 22.24
C PHE A 51 50.47 2.19 23.21
N ALA A 52 51.01 1.05 22.74
CA ALA A 52 51.33 -0.11 23.60
C ALA A 52 52.38 0.24 24.66
N ALA A 53 53.42 0.99 24.27
CA ALA A 53 54.46 1.48 25.22
C ALA A 53 53.85 2.41 26.27
N THR A 54 53.07 3.41 25.85
CA THR A 54 52.41 4.38 26.76
C THR A 54 51.37 3.69 27.66
N TYR A 55 50.68 2.69 27.15
CA TYR A 55 49.71 1.91 27.94
C TYR A 55 50.43 1.06 29.01
N ALA A 56 51.56 0.48 28.69
CA ALA A 56 52.36 -0.29 29.65
C ALA A 56 52.88 0.59 30.81
N GLU A 57 53.22 1.84 30.52
CA GLU A 57 53.71 2.80 31.54
C GLU A 57 52.58 3.35 32.41
N SER A 58 51.39 3.62 31.82
CA SER A 58 50.30 4.30 32.51
C SER A 58 48.92 3.77 32.11
N PRO A 59 48.55 2.51 32.47
CA PRO A 59 47.32 1.86 31.97
C PRO A 59 46.01 2.60 32.31
N LEU A 60 45.92 3.13 33.53
CA LEU A 60 44.71 3.84 33.98
C LEU A 60 44.53 5.19 33.27
N THR A 61 45.64 5.93 33.04
CA THR A 61 45.62 7.23 32.38
C THR A 61 45.18 7.08 30.91
N VAL A 62 45.75 6.13 30.19
CA VAL A 62 45.40 5.85 28.79
C VAL A 62 43.96 5.39 28.67
N SER A 63 43.51 4.50 29.56
CA SER A 63 42.11 4.04 29.61
C SER A 63 41.13 5.18 29.88
N LEU A 64 41.46 6.10 30.81
CA LEU A 64 40.64 7.27 31.13
C LEU A 64 40.57 8.25 29.96
N ILE A 65 41.69 8.55 29.32
CA ILE A 65 41.71 9.45 28.14
C ILE A 65 40.87 8.85 27.02
N TYR A 66 41.02 7.60 26.69
CA TYR A 66 40.21 6.91 25.69
C TYR A 66 38.72 6.98 26.04
N PHE A 67 38.36 6.67 27.30
CA PHE A 67 37.00 6.73 27.78
C PHE A 67 36.38 8.13 27.60
N LEU A 68 37.13 9.19 27.97
CA LEU A 68 36.66 10.56 27.84
C LEU A 68 36.52 10.99 26.39
N ILE A 69 37.46 10.60 25.50
CA ILE A 69 37.37 10.86 24.06
C ILE A 69 36.14 10.18 23.47
N TYR A 70 35.89 8.93 23.84
CA TYR A 70 34.73 8.19 23.37
C TYR A 70 33.44 8.84 23.83
N VAL A 71 33.31 9.16 25.12
CA VAL A 71 32.14 9.86 25.68
C VAL A 71 31.92 11.20 25.00
N ALA A 72 32.95 12.01 24.82
CA ALA A 72 32.86 13.32 24.17
C ALA A 72 32.42 13.20 22.71
N SER A 73 33.03 12.28 21.94
CA SER A 73 32.69 12.05 20.54
C SER A 73 31.21 11.62 20.38
N THR A 74 30.74 10.69 21.20
CA THR A 74 29.37 10.21 21.16
C THR A 74 28.36 11.23 21.69
N ALA A 75 28.71 12.01 22.72
CA ALA A 75 27.88 13.08 23.26
C ALA A 75 27.65 14.21 22.24
N LEU A 76 28.69 14.54 21.47
CA LEU A 76 28.61 15.51 20.36
C LEU A 76 27.99 14.94 19.09
N SER A 77 27.61 13.64 19.10
CA SER A 77 27.02 12.94 17.93
C SER A 77 27.95 12.95 16.70
N VAL A 78 29.26 12.97 16.90
CA VAL A 78 30.27 12.91 15.83
C VAL A 78 30.26 11.51 15.22
N PRO A 79 30.21 11.37 13.87
CA PRO A 79 30.34 10.06 13.23
C PRO A 79 31.73 9.48 13.47
N GLY A 80 31.82 8.29 14.03
CA GLY A 80 33.13 7.65 14.37
C GLY A 80 33.02 6.63 15.49
N ALA A 81 31.85 6.46 16.11
CA ALA A 81 31.67 5.52 17.21
C ALA A 81 32.09 4.08 16.87
N VAL A 82 31.91 3.64 15.62
CA VAL A 82 32.34 2.31 15.15
C VAL A 82 33.86 2.21 15.16
N VAL A 83 34.55 3.24 14.67
CA VAL A 83 36.04 3.29 14.65
C VAL A 83 36.58 3.27 16.07
N LEU A 84 36.02 4.07 16.96
CA LEU A 84 36.39 4.07 18.38
C LEU A 84 36.12 2.72 19.05
N THR A 85 35.03 2.05 18.72
CA THR A 85 34.73 0.71 19.25
C THR A 85 35.79 -0.31 18.80
N LEU A 86 36.15 -0.33 17.52
CA LEU A 86 37.21 -1.18 16.96
C LEU A 86 38.54 -0.84 17.59
N ALA A 87 38.88 0.44 17.75
CA ALA A 87 40.06 0.92 18.41
C ALA A 87 40.15 0.45 19.88
N GLY A 88 39.03 0.47 20.60
CA GLY A 88 38.95 -0.04 21.97
C GLY A 88 39.33 -1.53 22.05
N GLY A 89 38.84 -2.32 21.11
CA GLY A 89 39.24 -3.74 20.98
C GLY A 89 40.71 -3.92 20.62
N ALA A 90 41.21 -3.10 19.70
CA ALA A 90 42.60 -3.18 19.22
C ALA A 90 43.61 -2.77 20.33
N LEU A 91 43.29 -1.77 21.14
CA LEU A 91 44.18 -1.21 22.15
C LEU A 91 44.15 -1.97 23.49
N PHE A 92 42.96 -2.34 23.95
CA PHE A 92 42.74 -2.87 25.29
C PHE A 92 42.34 -4.35 25.32
N GLY A 93 42.26 -4.98 24.15
CA GLY A 93 41.75 -6.36 24.02
C GLY A 93 40.28 -6.52 24.29
N LEU A 94 39.77 -7.75 24.24
CA LEU A 94 38.35 -8.01 24.35
C LEU A 94 37.78 -7.66 25.76
N GLY A 95 38.45 -8.09 26.83
CA GLY A 95 37.94 -7.95 28.19
C GLY A 95 37.80 -6.50 28.64
N TRP A 96 38.93 -5.78 28.75
CA TRP A 96 38.98 -4.40 29.23
C TRP A 96 38.37 -3.43 28.20
N GLY A 97 38.64 -3.66 26.90
CA GLY A 97 38.02 -2.90 25.82
C GLY A 97 36.51 -2.95 25.83
N LEU A 98 35.91 -4.11 26.11
CA LEU A 98 34.46 -4.27 26.25
C LEU A 98 33.89 -3.43 27.40
N VAL A 99 34.56 -3.43 28.56
CA VAL A 99 34.15 -2.63 29.73
C VAL A 99 34.16 -1.14 29.37
N LEU A 100 35.30 -0.64 28.87
CA LEU A 100 35.50 0.75 28.53
C LEU A 100 34.47 1.23 27.47
N VAL A 101 34.38 0.50 26.36
CA VAL A 101 33.48 0.86 25.24
C VAL A 101 32.01 0.81 25.66
N SER A 102 31.60 -0.24 26.39
CA SER A 102 30.21 -0.41 26.80
C SER A 102 29.71 0.74 27.67
N PHE A 103 30.50 1.12 28.68
CA PHE A 103 30.14 2.25 29.55
C PHE A 103 30.31 3.60 28.87
N ALA A 104 31.35 3.82 28.09
CA ALA A 104 31.58 5.07 27.37
C ALA A 104 30.48 5.35 26.33
N SER A 105 30.11 4.34 25.55
CA SER A 105 29.06 4.48 24.51
C SER A 105 27.68 4.79 25.11
N SER A 106 27.33 4.12 26.22
CA SER A 106 26.04 4.35 26.91
C SER A 106 25.98 5.71 27.60
N LEU A 107 27.06 6.12 28.24
CA LEU A 107 27.17 7.44 28.86
C LEU A 107 27.10 8.56 27.83
N GLY A 108 27.91 8.44 26.75
CA GLY A 108 27.91 9.42 25.66
C GLY A 108 26.57 9.52 24.95
N ALA A 109 25.90 8.38 24.69
CA ALA A 109 24.55 8.36 24.13
C ALA A 109 23.54 9.07 25.04
N THR A 110 23.65 8.89 26.35
CA THR A 110 22.78 9.53 27.34
C THR A 110 23.01 11.04 27.38
N LEU A 111 24.26 11.48 27.34
CA LEU A 111 24.58 12.92 27.23
C LEU A 111 24.08 13.54 25.93
N ALA A 112 24.22 12.84 24.80
CA ALA A 112 23.66 13.28 23.51
C ALA A 112 22.13 13.42 23.57
N MET A 113 21.45 12.45 24.17
CA MET A 113 20.00 12.50 24.37
C MET A 113 19.59 13.67 25.27
N MET A 114 20.31 13.90 26.38
CA MET A 114 20.04 15.03 27.27
C MET A 114 20.30 16.36 26.59
N ALA A 115 21.41 16.52 25.87
CA ALA A 115 21.73 17.72 25.11
C ALA A 115 20.63 18.02 24.05
N SER A 116 20.18 17.02 23.33
CA SER A 116 19.08 17.13 22.37
C SER A 116 17.76 17.54 23.04
N ARG A 117 17.44 16.95 24.19
CA ARG A 117 16.21 17.22 24.94
C ARG A 117 16.13 18.67 25.42
N PHE A 118 17.26 19.25 25.86
CA PHE A 118 17.29 20.58 26.44
C PHE A 118 17.59 21.68 25.41
N VAL A 119 18.33 21.40 24.34
CA VAL A 119 18.85 22.41 23.40
C VAL A 119 18.16 22.36 22.03
N LEU A 120 17.95 21.16 21.46
CA LEU A 120 17.60 20.98 20.05
C LEU A 120 16.15 20.61 19.82
N ARG A 121 15.30 20.55 20.84
CA ARG A 121 13.92 20.06 20.75
C ARG A 121 13.14 20.67 19.58
N ASP A 122 13.17 22.01 19.46
CA ASP A 122 12.38 22.73 18.47
C ASP A 122 12.94 22.55 17.04
N ALA A 123 14.26 22.48 16.90
CA ALA A 123 14.93 22.28 15.61
C ALA A 123 14.72 20.86 15.07
N VAL A 124 14.83 19.87 15.96
CA VAL A 124 14.64 18.45 15.61
C VAL A 124 13.18 18.16 15.26
N GLN A 125 12.24 18.77 15.98
CA GLN A 125 10.80 18.60 15.71
C GLN A 125 10.38 19.21 14.37
N LYS A 126 10.96 20.35 13.97
CA LYS A 126 10.71 20.96 12.65
C LYS A 126 11.28 20.15 11.48
N ARG A 127 12.44 19.52 11.66
CA ARG A 127 13.16 18.83 10.56
C ARG A 127 12.78 17.35 10.38
N PHE A 128 12.36 16.67 11.46
CA PHE A 128 12.13 15.22 11.48
C PHE A 128 10.75 14.81 12.01
N GLY A 129 9.76 15.70 12.00
CA GLY A 129 8.45 15.52 12.65
C GLY A 129 7.72 14.22 12.31
N SER A 130 7.67 13.82 11.04
CA SER A 130 6.99 12.59 10.59
C SER A 130 7.72 11.30 11.01
N GLN A 131 9.04 11.32 11.10
CA GLN A 131 9.84 10.18 11.56
C GLN A 131 9.77 10.04 13.08
N LEU A 132 9.68 11.16 13.78
CA LEU A 132 9.55 11.24 15.24
C LEU A 132 8.20 10.75 15.74
N GLN A 133 7.14 10.93 14.97
CA GLN A 133 5.82 10.41 15.32
C GLN A 133 5.83 8.88 15.47
N ARG A 134 6.51 8.16 14.56
CA ARG A 134 6.67 6.70 14.66
C ARG A 134 7.47 6.26 15.90
N ILE A 135 8.49 7.03 16.28
CA ILE A 135 9.30 6.75 17.47
C ILE A 135 8.45 6.99 18.74
N ASN A 136 7.68 8.07 18.79
CA ASN A 136 6.78 8.36 19.90
C ASN A 136 5.71 7.28 20.06
N GLU A 137 5.04 6.88 18.98
CA GLU A 137 4.05 5.79 18.98
C GLU A 137 4.67 4.46 19.45
N GLY A 138 5.92 4.17 19.06
CA GLY A 138 6.65 3.00 19.52
C GLY A 138 6.93 3.02 21.02
N VAL A 139 7.38 4.17 21.53
CA VAL A 139 7.66 4.34 22.97
C VAL A 139 6.37 4.33 23.80
N GLU A 140 5.27 4.93 23.33
CA GLU A 140 3.98 4.90 24.01
C GLU A 140 3.41 3.49 24.10
N LYS A 141 3.56 2.69 23.03
CA LYS A 141 3.03 1.31 22.96
C LYS A 141 3.89 0.28 23.68
N GLN A 142 5.22 0.39 23.61
CA GLN A 142 6.17 -0.64 24.06
C GLN A 142 7.15 -0.15 25.15
N GLY A 143 7.16 1.15 25.45
CA GLY A 143 8.00 1.73 26.49
C GLY A 143 9.49 1.48 26.27
N ALA A 144 10.18 1.07 27.36
CA ALA A 144 11.63 0.79 27.36
C ALA A 144 12.04 -0.33 26.38
N PHE A 145 11.15 -1.28 26.09
CA PHE A 145 11.42 -2.39 25.17
C PHE A 145 11.62 -1.93 23.72
N TYR A 146 10.92 -0.86 23.32
CA TYR A 146 11.13 -0.26 22.00
C TYR A 146 12.56 0.29 21.83
N LEU A 147 13.07 1.01 22.85
CA LEU A 147 14.47 1.46 22.85
C LEU A 147 15.44 0.27 22.82
N PHE A 148 15.18 -0.76 23.63
CA PHE A 148 15.99 -1.99 23.64
C PHE A 148 16.08 -2.60 22.24
N THR A 149 14.95 -2.73 21.53
CA THR A 149 14.90 -3.24 20.16
C THR A 149 15.72 -2.39 19.20
N LEU A 150 15.59 -1.05 19.26
CA LEU A 150 16.36 -0.13 18.42
C LEU A 150 17.87 -0.20 18.70
N ARG A 151 18.29 -0.50 19.92
CA ARG A 151 19.70 -0.65 20.29
C ARG A 151 20.28 -2.00 19.90
N LEU A 152 19.49 -3.05 20.01
CA LEU A 152 19.93 -4.40 19.68
C LEU A 152 20.02 -4.60 18.16
N VAL A 153 19.11 -3.98 17.38
CA VAL A 153 19.05 -4.12 15.93
C VAL A 153 19.56 -2.83 15.26
N PRO A 154 20.81 -2.76 14.76
CA PRO A 154 21.44 -1.53 14.28
C PRO A 154 20.94 -1.13 12.87
N VAL A 155 19.62 -1.01 12.69
CA VAL A 155 18.99 -0.52 11.43
C VAL A 155 18.94 1.00 11.41
N VAL A 156 18.76 1.62 12.57
CA VAL A 156 18.69 3.07 12.72
C VAL A 156 20.05 3.57 13.16
N PRO A 157 20.61 4.62 12.52
CA PRO A 157 21.87 5.18 12.93
C PRO A 157 21.88 5.61 14.42
N PHE A 158 22.99 5.33 15.10
CA PHE A 158 23.14 5.55 16.55
C PHE A 158 22.72 6.94 17.01
N PHE A 159 23.16 7.98 16.29
CA PHE A 159 22.85 9.38 16.64
C PHE A 159 21.35 9.70 16.45
N VAL A 160 20.66 9.07 15.46
CA VAL A 160 19.23 9.26 15.22
C VAL A 160 18.42 8.74 16.40
N ILE A 161 18.81 7.59 16.96
CA ILE A 161 18.15 7.03 18.17
C ILE A 161 18.32 8.00 19.34
N ASN A 162 19.54 8.53 19.58
CA ASN A 162 19.81 9.46 20.68
C ASN A 162 18.96 10.73 20.55
N LEU A 163 18.93 11.34 19.37
CA LEU A 163 18.17 12.55 19.08
C LEU A 163 16.64 12.28 19.13
N GLY A 164 16.18 11.18 18.57
CA GLY A 164 14.77 10.80 18.54
C GLY A 164 14.20 10.54 19.94
N MET A 165 14.93 9.78 20.75
CA MET A 165 14.52 9.47 22.14
C MET A 165 14.51 10.68 23.07
N ALA A 166 15.24 11.73 22.74
CA ALA A 166 15.18 13.00 23.47
C ALA A 166 13.79 13.64 23.48
N LEU A 167 12.98 13.39 22.44
CA LEU A 167 11.64 13.95 22.28
C LEU A 167 10.53 13.06 22.86
N THR A 168 10.89 11.88 23.35
CA THR A 168 9.98 10.96 24.02
C THR A 168 9.94 11.17 25.53
N PRO A 169 8.91 10.70 26.27
CA PRO A 169 8.84 10.80 27.72
C PRO A 169 9.77 9.84 28.46
N ILE A 170 10.69 9.13 27.79
CA ILE A 170 11.58 8.15 28.41
C ILE A 170 12.48 8.79 29.45
N GLY A 171 12.58 8.20 30.65
CA GLY A 171 13.44 8.68 31.73
C GLY A 171 14.93 8.49 31.40
N VAL A 172 15.80 9.38 31.89
CA VAL A 172 17.26 9.36 31.66
C VAL A 172 17.88 8.03 32.12
N TRP A 173 17.55 7.58 33.32
CA TRP A 173 18.04 6.31 33.85
C TRP A 173 17.56 5.09 33.07
N THR A 174 16.28 5.10 32.63
CA THR A 174 15.73 4.05 31.76
C THR A 174 16.48 4.03 30.43
N PHE A 175 16.73 5.20 29.83
CA PHE A 175 17.50 5.30 28.59
C PHE A 175 18.92 4.76 28.74
N TYR A 176 19.62 5.12 29.83
CA TYR A 176 20.97 4.66 30.09
C TYR A 176 21.06 3.13 30.21
N TRP A 177 20.30 2.53 31.13
CA TRP A 177 20.38 1.10 31.37
C TRP A 177 19.85 0.26 30.21
N VAL A 178 18.79 0.71 29.55
CA VAL A 178 18.28 0.01 28.36
C VAL A 178 19.29 0.10 27.21
N SER A 179 19.96 1.24 27.05
CA SER A 179 21.04 1.37 26.05
C SER A 179 22.23 0.50 26.41
N GLN A 180 22.63 0.46 27.69
CA GLN A 180 23.72 -0.37 28.19
C GLN A 180 23.51 -1.87 27.85
N VAL A 181 22.34 -2.40 28.16
CA VAL A 181 22.00 -3.81 27.92
C VAL A 181 21.76 -4.07 26.43
N GLY A 182 21.04 -3.16 25.76
CA GLY A 182 20.67 -3.33 24.35
C GLY A 182 21.84 -3.26 23.37
N MET A 183 22.87 -2.45 23.69
CA MET A 183 24.08 -2.35 22.85
C MET A 183 25.14 -3.41 23.19
N PHE A 184 25.05 -4.07 24.35
CA PHE A 184 26.12 -4.92 24.87
C PHE A 184 26.51 -6.05 23.90
N ALA A 185 25.54 -6.75 23.34
CA ALA A 185 25.80 -7.83 22.39
C ALA A 185 26.51 -7.33 21.10
N GLY A 186 26.08 -6.20 20.56
CA GLY A 186 26.75 -5.54 19.45
C GLY A 186 28.17 -5.09 19.82
N THR A 187 28.33 -4.50 21.02
CA THR A 187 29.64 -4.06 21.50
C THR A 187 30.63 -5.24 21.57
N ILE A 188 30.21 -6.42 22.06
CA ILE A 188 31.07 -7.62 22.06
C ILE A 188 31.59 -7.95 20.63
N VAL A 189 30.69 -7.95 19.65
CA VAL A 189 31.05 -8.30 18.28
C VAL A 189 32.02 -7.28 17.66
N TYR A 190 31.76 -5.96 17.87
CA TYR A 190 32.65 -4.92 17.34
C TYR A 190 33.98 -4.84 18.05
N VAL A 191 34.03 -4.98 19.40
CA VAL A 191 35.26 -4.98 20.17
C VAL A 191 36.10 -6.21 19.80
N ASN A 192 35.48 -7.39 19.64
CA ASN A 192 36.19 -8.59 19.18
C ASN A 192 36.76 -8.41 17.77
N ALA A 193 36.01 -7.82 16.85
CA ALA A 193 36.53 -7.51 15.51
C ALA A 193 37.74 -6.56 15.59
N GLY A 194 37.71 -5.55 16.47
CA GLY A 194 38.84 -4.67 16.73
C GLY A 194 40.08 -5.40 17.26
N THR A 195 39.89 -6.35 18.18
CA THR A 195 40.97 -7.20 18.71
C THR A 195 41.61 -8.04 17.63
N GLN A 196 40.81 -8.62 16.73
CA GLN A 196 41.31 -9.40 15.60
C GLN A 196 42.03 -8.54 14.56
N LEU A 197 41.50 -7.33 14.26
CA LEU A 197 42.16 -6.37 13.36
C LEU A 197 43.55 -5.95 13.87
N ALA A 198 43.73 -5.83 15.19
CA ALA A 198 45.03 -5.51 15.79
C ALA A 198 46.09 -6.61 15.64
N GLN A 199 45.69 -7.85 15.41
CA GLN A 199 46.61 -8.98 15.24
C GLN A 199 47.11 -9.14 13.79
N LEU A 200 46.66 -8.28 12.87
CA LEU A 200 47.07 -8.33 11.46
C LEU A 200 48.48 -7.76 11.29
N GLU A 201 49.45 -8.61 11.04
CA GLU A 201 50.83 -8.20 10.72
C GLU A 201 51.10 -8.09 9.20
N SER A 202 50.18 -8.62 8.37
CA SER A 202 50.34 -8.58 6.90
C SER A 202 49.00 -8.74 6.19
N LEU A 203 48.92 -8.36 4.89
CA LEU A 203 47.76 -8.56 4.02
C LEU A 203 47.33 -10.04 3.93
N SER A 204 48.23 -10.99 4.11
CA SER A 204 47.91 -12.43 4.17
C SER A 204 47.13 -12.82 5.44
N GLY A 205 47.25 -12.05 6.52
CA GLY A 205 46.49 -12.24 7.77
C GLY A 205 44.99 -11.93 7.66
N ILE A 206 44.53 -11.24 6.59
CA ILE A 206 43.14 -10.94 6.35
C ILE A 206 42.27 -12.22 6.22
N ALA A 207 42.88 -13.34 5.77
CA ALA A 207 42.22 -14.63 5.68
C ALA A 207 42.27 -15.46 6.97
N SER A 208 42.72 -14.87 8.11
CA SER A 208 42.75 -15.61 9.37
C SER A 208 41.34 -16.05 9.80
N PRO A 209 41.15 -17.28 10.30
CA PRO A 209 39.80 -17.77 10.71
C PRO A 209 39.12 -16.87 11.75
N GLY A 210 39.88 -16.30 12.68
CA GLY A 210 39.37 -15.41 13.71
C GLY A 210 38.77 -14.11 13.13
N LEU A 211 39.45 -13.52 12.16
CA LEU A 211 38.99 -12.30 11.51
C LEU A 211 37.78 -12.57 10.60
N LEU A 212 37.82 -13.66 9.82
CA LEU A 212 36.69 -14.05 8.97
C LEU A 212 35.42 -14.33 9.80
N VAL A 213 35.56 -15.03 10.93
CA VAL A 213 34.46 -15.25 11.88
C VAL A 213 33.93 -13.93 12.46
N SER A 214 34.82 -13.01 12.84
CA SER A 214 34.42 -11.71 13.38
C SER A 214 33.66 -10.86 12.36
N PHE A 215 34.12 -10.82 11.11
CA PHE A 215 33.40 -10.12 10.04
C PHE A 215 32.05 -10.81 9.67
N ALA A 216 32.05 -12.15 9.65
CA ALA A 216 30.80 -12.89 9.48
C ALA A 216 29.80 -12.60 10.59
N LEU A 217 30.25 -12.56 11.84
CA LEU A 217 29.40 -12.16 12.98
C LEU A 217 28.90 -10.72 12.87
N LEU A 218 29.75 -9.78 12.46
CA LEU A 218 29.32 -8.39 12.19
C LEU A 218 28.21 -8.31 11.14
N GLY A 219 28.36 -9.07 10.04
CA GLY A 219 27.35 -9.11 8.97
C GLY A 219 26.05 -9.80 9.37
N ILE A 220 26.13 -10.88 10.15
CA ILE A 220 24.99 -11.71 10.54
C ILE A 220 24.27 -11.16 11.80
N PHE A 221 24.98 -10.45 12.67
CA PHE A 221 24.47 -9.98 13.96
C PHE A 221 23.15 -9.19 13.87
N PRO A 222 23.00 -8.20 12.98
CA PRO A 222 21.74 -7.46 12.87
C PRO A 222 20.55 -8.37 12.52
N TRP A 223 20.79 -9.38 11.69
CA TRP A 223 19.79 -10.35 11.29
C TRP A 223 19.40 -11.29 12.45
N LEU A 224 20.39 -11.81 13.19
CA LEU A 224 20.17 -12.62 14.40
C LEU A 224 19.44 -11.83 15.48
N ALA A 225 19.87 -10.60 15.74
CA ALA A 225 19.25 -9.72 16.71
C ALA A 225 17.76 -9.49 16.38
N ARG A 226 17.46 -9.16 15.12
CA ARG A 226 16.07 -9.01 14.66
C ARG A 226 15.25 -10.30 14.82
N PHE A 227 15.85 -11.44 14.50
CA PHE A 227 15.20 -12.74 14.66
C PHE A 227 14.81 -12.98 16.13
N PHE A 228 15.75 -12.79 17.09
CA PHE A 228 15.49 -12.97 18.51
C PHE A 228 14.42 -12.00 19.05
N VAL A 229 14.49 -10.73 18.68
CA VAL A 229 13.46 -9.74 19.07
C VAL A 229 12.09 -10.16 18.59
N THR A 230 11.97 -10.53 17.32
CA THR A 230 10.69 -11.00 16.75
C THR A 230 10.16 -12.23 17.48
N GLN A 231 11.03 -13.18 17.86
CA GLN A 231 10.63 -14.36 18.62
C GLN A 231 10.13 -14.00 20.04
N ILE A 232 10.79 -13.05 20.70
CA ILE A 232 10.37 -12.59 22.04
C ILE A 232 9.01 -11.89 21.96
N GLU A 233 8.82 -11.02 20.97
CA GLU A 233 7.54 -10.32 20.76
C GLU A 233 6.40 -11.31 20.49
N GLN A 234 6.62 -12.27 19.61
CA GLN A 234 5.64 -13.32 19.30
C GLN A 234 5.32 -14.17 20.52
N ARG A 235 6.33 -14.56 21.31
CA ARG A 235 6.11 -15.31 22.56
C ARG A 235 5.29 -14.52 23.55
N LYS A 236 5.55 -13.24 23.73
CA LYS A 236 4.76 -12.36 24.63
C LYS A 236 3.31 -12.25 24.15
N LEU A 237 3.09 -12.07 22.85
CA LEU A 237 1.77 -11.96 22.24
C LEU A 237 0.95 -13.24 22.44
N LEU A 238 1.59 -14.41 22.29
CA LEU A 238 0.96 -15.71 22.41
C LEU A 238 0.89 -16.26 23.84
N ALA A 239 1.61 -15.65 24.80
CA ALA A 239 1.76 -16.19 26.15
C ALA A 239 0.44 -16.36 26.93
N LYS A 240 -0.58 -15.55 26.60
CA LYS A 240 -1.92 -15.61 27.22
C LYS A 240 -2.86 -16.63 26.56
N TRP A 241 -2.41 -17.30 25.50
CA TRP A 241 -3.21 -18.23 24.73
C TRP A 241 -2.63 -19.64 24.77
N SER A 242 -3.50 -20.65 24.90
CA SER A 242 -3.08 -22.06 24.88
C SER A 242 -3.09 -22.60 23.47
N LYS A 243 -1.91 -22.88 22.93
CA LYS A 243 -1.79 -23.46 21.59
C LYS A 243 -2.30 -24.90 21.57
N PRO A 244 -3.21 -25.28 20.63
CA PRO A 244 -3.66 -26.65 20.48
C PRO A 244 -2.50 -27.63 20.19
N LYS A 245 -2.56 -28.83 20.77
CA LYS A 245 -1.57 -29.90 20.53
C LYS A 245 -1.76 -30.53 19.15
N GLN A 246 -3.00 -30.61 18.69
CA GLN A 246 -3.40 -31.09 17.36
C GLN A 246 -4.33 -30.09 16.72
N PHE A 247 -4.32 -30.05 15.40
CA PHE A 247 -5.14 -29.13 14.60
C PHE A 247 -6.12 -29.91 13.72
N ASP A 248 -7.36 -29.44 13.66
CA ASP A 248 -8.41 -30.01 12.81
C ASP A 248 -8.13 -29.71 11.33
N ARG A 249 -7.53 -28.53 11.05
CA ARG A 249 -7.30 -28.00 9.71
C ARG A 249 -5.89 -27.45 9.55
N ASN A 250 -5.43 -27.45 8.29
CA ASN A 250 -4.23 -26.70 7.90
C ASN A 250 -4.56 -25.22 7.66
N LEU A 251 -5.77 -24.94 7.14
CA LEU A 251 -6.22 -23.60 6.84
C LEU A 251 -7.72 -23.47 7.08
N ILE A 252 -8.14 -22.37 7.72
CA ILE A 252 -9.52 -21.89 7.71
C ILE A 252 -9.55 -20.57 6.97
N VAL A 253 -10.47 -20.44 6.02
CA VAL A 253 -10.69 -19.21 5.24
C VAL A 253 -12.06 -18.65 5.58
N ILE A 254 -12.11 -17.37 5.96
CA ILE A 254 -13.34 -16.67 6.35
C ILE A 254 -13.78 -15.75 5.22
N GLY A 255 -14.89 -16.09 4.56
CA GLY A 255 -15.46 -15.40 3.41
C GLY A 255 -15.14 -16.09 2.09
N ALA A 256 -16.18 -16.31 1.27
CA ALA A 256 -16.09 -16.98 -0.03
C ALA A 256 -16.23 -16.00 -1.23
N GLY A 257 -15.69 -14.80 -1.10
CA GLY A 257 -15.43 -13.91 -2.24
C GLY A 257 -14.14 -14.30 -2.97
N ALA A 258 -13.72 -13.49 -3.95
CA ALA A 258 -12.56 -13.79 -4.81
C ALA A 258 -11.28 -14.17 -4.03
N ALA A 259 -10.98 -13.46 -2.93
CA ALA A 259 -9.80 -13.79 -2.12
C ALA A 259 -9.96 -15.14 -1.41
N GLY A 260 -11.13 -15.41 -0.84
CA GLY A 260 -11.38 -16.66 -0.11
C GLY A 260 -11.41 -17.88 -1.01
N LEU A 261 -12.11 -17.78 -2.13
CA LEU A 261 -12.21 -18.86 -3.12
C LEU A 261 -10.82 -19.27 -3.66
N VAL A 262 -10.02 -18.29 -4.09
CA VAL A 262 -8.66 -18.57 -4.59
C VAL A 262 -7.77 -19.14 -3.48
N SER A 263 -7.85 -18.62 -2.25
CA SER A 263 -7.08 -19.16 -1.11
C SER A 263 -7.46 -20.62 -0.80
N ALA A 264 -8.75 -20.94 -0.76
CA ALA A 264 -9.24 -22.28 -0.50
C ALA A 264 -8.87 -23.26 -1.62
N TYR A 265 -8.99 -22.82 -2.88
CA TYR A 265 -8.56 -23.59 -4.06
C TYR A 265 -7.08 -23.98 -3.98
N ILE A 266 -6.20 -22.99 -3.71
CA ILE A 266 -4.75 -23.23 -3.61
C ILE A 266 -4.44 -24.21 -2.47
N ALA A 267 -5.11 -24.06 -1.32
CA ALA A 267 -4.92 -24.97 -0.19
C ALA A 267 -5.33 -26.41 -0.56
N ALA A 268 -6.48 -26.60 -1.17
CA ALA A 268 -6.95 -27.92 -1.62
C ALA A 268 -6.05 -28.51 -2.71
N ALA A 269 -5.63 -27.72 -3.70
CA ALA A 269 -4.71 -28.13 -4.76
C ALA A 269 -3.36 -28.62 -4.21
N THR A 270 -2.89 -28.02 -3.11
CA THR A 270 -1.68 -28.44 -2.39
C THR A 270 -1.93 -29.53 -1.33
N LYS A 271 -3.12 -30.15 -1.35
CA LYS A 271 -3.53 -31.25 -0.44
C LYS A 271 -3.61 -30.84 1.03
N ALA A 272 -3.72 -29.56 1.32
CA ALA A 272 -4.01 -29.10 2.68
C ALA A 272 -5.47 -29.35 3.05
N LYS A 273 -5.73 -29.74 4.29
CA LYS A 273 -7.09 -29.85 4.82
C LYS A 273 -7.62 -28.44 5.12
N VAL A 274 -8.56 -27.97 4.30
CA VAL A 274 -9.07 -26.60 4.33
C VAL A 274 -10.57 -26.56 4.57
N THR A 275 -11.01 -25.60 5.39
CA THR A 275 -12.41 -25.22 5.57
C THR A 275 -12.60 -23.79 5.09
N LEU A 276 -13.58 -23.56 4.22
CA LEU A 276 -14.06 -22.27 3.76
C LEU A 276 -15.38 -21.96 4.46
N VAL A 277 -15.47 -20.82 5.14
CA VAL A 277 -16.69 -20.42 5.86
C VAL A 277 -17.30 -19.22 5.16
N GLU A 278 -18.59 -19.31 4.79
CA GLU A 278 -19.33 -18.23 4.13
C GLU A 278 -20.65 -17.97 4.87
N ALA A 279 -20.90 -16.69 5.17
CA ALA A 279 -22.11 -16.29 5.89
C ALA A 279 -23.33 -16.07 4.99
N HIS A 280 -23.11 -15.76 3.69
CA HIS A 280 -24.17 -15.36 2.76
C HIS A 280 -24.16 -16.20 1.47
N LYS A 281 -23.59 -15.67 0.39
CA LYS A 281 -23.56 -16.30 -0.93
C LYS A 281 -22.13 -16.56 -1.38
N MET A 282 -21.88 -17.75 -1.89
CA MET A 282 -20.64 -18.10 -2.57
C MET A 282 -20.38 -17.15 -3.74
N GLY A 283 -19.11 -16.92 -4.13
CA GLY A 283 -18.72 -15.96 -5.16
C GLY A 283 -18.59 -14.52 -4.64
N GLY A 284 -19.16 -14.23 -3.45
CA GLY A 284 -19.08 -12.95 -2.78
C GLY A 284 -19.64 -11.80 -3.61
N ASP A 285 -19.07 -10.63 -3.42
CA ASP A 285 -19.56 -9.37 -4.00
C ASP A 285 -19.47 -9.32 -5.53
N CYS A 286 -18.36 -9.78 -6.10
CA CYS A 286 -18.12 -9.70 -7.54
C CYS A 286 -19.18 -10.47 -8.35
N LEU A 287 -19.47 -11.70 -7.98
CA LEU A 287 -20.46 -12.53 -8.66
C LEU A 287 -21.89 -12.02 -8.42
N ASN A 288 -22.24 -11.74 -7.18
CA ASN A 288 -23.63 -11.54 -6.79
C ASN A 288 -24.11 -10.08 -6.90
N TYR A 289 -23.20 -9.10 -6.72
CA TYR A 289 -23.61 -7.72 -6.50
C TYR A 289 -22.80 -6.70 -7.31
N GLY A 290 -21.59 -7.03 -7.74
CA GLY A 290 -20.64 -6.11 -8.32
C GLY A 290 -20.42 -6.29 -9.82
N CYS A 291 -19.31 -6.92 -10.17
CA CYS A 291 -18.79 -6.97 -11.54
C CYS A 291 -19.73 -7.68 -12.51
N VAL A 292 -20.22 -8.85 -12.14
CA VAL A 292 -21.05 -9.69 -13.05
C VAL A 292 -22.39 -9.00 -13.36
N PRO A 293 -23.22 -8.65 -12.37
CA PRO A 293 -24.50 -8.03 -12.66
C PRO A 293 -24.38 -6.68 -13.35
N SER A 294 -23.41 -5.84 -12.95
CA SER A 294 -23.24 -4.52 -13.58
C SER A 294 -22.84 -4.63 -15.05
N LYS A 295 -21.92 -5.54 -15.42
CA LYS A 295 -21.50 -5.73 -16.81
C LYS A 295 -22.60 -6.37 -17.65
N ALA A 296 -23.42 -7.24 -17.08
CA ALA A 296 -24.61 -7.76 -17.74
C ALA A 296 -25.63 -6.64 -18.06
N LEU A 297 -25.87 -5.73 -17.10
CA LEU A 297 -26.74 -4.56 -17.30
C LEU A 297 -26.18 -3.60 -18.36
N ILE A 298 -24.89 -3.22 -18.22
CA ILE A 298 -24.17 -2.32 -19.14
C ILE A 298 -24.24 -2.88 -20.58
N ARG A 299 -24.07 -4.19 -20.78
CA ARG A 299 -24.15 -4.80 -22.13
C ARG A 299 -25.52 -4.63 -22.75
N SER A 300 -26.60 -4.79 -21.99
CA SER A 300 -27.97 -4.58 -22.47
C SER A 300 -28.20 -3.10 -22.79
N ALA A 301 -27.76 -2.19 -21.92
CA ALA A 301 -27.86 -0.75 -22.15
C ALA A 301 -27.06 -0.27 -23.37
N LYS A 302 -25.85 -0.80 -23.58
CA LYS A 302 -25.00 -0.49 -24.75
C LYS A 302 -25.68 -0.96 -26.05
N LEU A 303 -26.26 -2.16 -26.06
CA LEU A 303 -26.97 -2.65 -27.24
C LEU A 303 -28.18 -1.76 -27.60
N LEU A 304 -29.00 -1.38 -26.60
CA LEU A 304 -30.14 -0.51 -26.81
C LEU A 304 -29.71 0.86 -27.37
N ASN A 305 -28.62 1.43 -26.85
CA ASN A 305 -28.06 2.67 -27.35
C ASN A 305 -27.55 2.54 -28.81
N GLN A 306 -26.91 1.42 -29.15
CA GLN A 306 -26.49 1.13 -30.54
C GLN A 306 -27.67 1.01 -31.49
N MET A 307 -28.78 0.38 -31.07
CA MET A 307 -30.00 0.29 -31.86
C MET A 307 -30.65 1.65 -32.10
N ARG A 308 -30.63 2.55 -31.11
CA ARG A 308 -31.15 3.93 -31.24
C ARG A 308 -30.31 4.82 -32.15
N ASN A 309 -29.05 4.47 -32.34
CA ASN A 309 -28.09 5.22 -33.15
C ASN A 309 -27.59 4.36 -34.35
N ALA A 310 -28.42 3.45 -34.84
CA ALA A 310 -28.04 2.54 -35.92
C ALA A 310 -27.76 3.26 -37.26
N SER A 311 -28.30 4.48 -37.44
CA SER A 311 -28.01 5.34 -38.58
C SER A 311 -26.53 5.69 -38.73
N ASN A 312 -25.76 5.69 -37.66
CA ASN A 312 -24.30 5.85 -37.73
C ASN A 312 -23.60 4.72 -38.51
N TYR A 313 -24.29 3.58 -38.68
CA TYR A 313 -23.79 2.41 -39.41
C TYR A 313 -24.55 2.19 -40.72
N GLY A 314 -25.28 3.18 -41.23
CA GLY A 314 -26.07 3.08 -42.43
C GLY A 314 -27.36 2.26 -42.29
N LEU A 315 -27.78 1.95 -41.08
CA LEU A 315 -29.00 1.24 -40.78
C LEU A 315 -30.09 2.22 -40.30
N GLN A 316 -31.34 1.78 -40.28
CA GLN A 316 -32.42 2.59 -39.73
C GLN A 316 -32.37 2.60 -38.18
N ASP A 317 -32.45 3.76 -37.57
CA ASP A 317 -32.59 3.91 -36.13
C ASP A 317 -33.82 3.17 -35.64
N SER A 318 -33.68 2.47 -34.52
CA SER A 318 -34.75 1.71 -33.92
C SER A 318 -34.83 2.03 -32.43
N ASN A 319 -36.04 2.31 -31.96
CA ASN A 319 -36.29 2.43 -30.53
C ASN A 319 -37.24 1.32 -30.07
N PRO A 320 -36.69 0.10 -29.90
CA PRO A 320 -37.49 -1.07 -29.58
C PRO A 320 -38.11 -0.91 -28.20
N SER A 321 -39.39 -1.32 -28.08
CA SER A 321 -40.00 -1.51 -26.79
C SER A 321 -39.32 -2.69 -26.08
N PHE A 322 -39.10 -2.58 -24.79
CA PHE A 322 -38.54 -3.63 -23.97
C PHE A 322 -39.14 -3.64 -22.58
N SER A 323 -39.16 -4.79 -21.94
CA SER A 323 -39.50 -4.88 -20.52
C SER A 323 -38.22 -4.79 -19.70
N PHE A 324 -38.19 -3.86 -18.76
CA PHE A 324 -37.05 -3.74 -17.84
C PHE A 324 -36.90 -4.98 -16.96
N ASP A 325 -38.01 -5.64 -16.60
CA ASP A 325 -37.99 -6.94 -15.90
C ASP A 325 -37.21 -8.00 -16.67
N LYS A 326 -37.40 -8.07 -18.01
CA LYS A 326 -36.62 -9.01 -18.85
C LYS A 326 -35.12 -8.69 -18.84
N VAL A 327 -34.75 -7.41 -18.80
CA VAL A 327 -33.34 -7.00 -18.65
C VAL A 327 -32.79 -7.46 -17.31
N MET A 328 -33.55 -7.24 -16.23
CA MET A 328 -33.15 -7.66 -14.87
C MET A 328 -33.10 -9.21 -14.76
N LYS A 329 -34.05 -9.93 -15.33
CA LYS A 329 -34.00 -11.40 -15.39
C LYS A 329 -32.77 -11.92 -16.15
N ARG A 330 -32.39 -11.23 -17.25
CA ARG A 330 -31.13 -11.57 -17.94
C ARG A 330 -29.92 -11.36 -17.04
N VAL A 331 -29.87 -10.30 -16.21
CA VAL A 331 -28.80 -10.08 -15.25
C VAL A 331 -28.72 -11.27 -14.27
N HIS A 332 -29.84 -11.70 -13.72
CA HIS A 332 -29.91 -12.86 -12.82
C HIS A 332 -29.53 -14.16 -13.53
N GLN A 333 -29.91 -14.34 -14.80
CA GLN A 333 -29.52 -15.48 -15.59
C GLN A 333 -27.99 -15.56 -15.76
N VAL A 334 -27.34 -14.44 -16.06
CA VAL A 334 -25.88 -14.38 -16.20
C VAL A 334 -25.18 -14.75 -14.87
N ILE A 335 -25.72 -14.26 -13.74
CA ILE A 335 -25.23 -14.66 -12.42
C ILE A 335 -25.35 -16.19 -12.26
N ALA A 336 -26.54 -16.76 -12.54
CA ALA A 336 -26.82 -18.19 -12.41
C ALA A 336 -25.98 -19.07 -13.34
N GLU A 337 -25.60 -18.58 -14.52
CA GLU A 337 -24.69 -19.26 -15.45
C GLU A 337 -23.25 -19.32 -14.94
N ILE A 338 -22.81 -18.31 -14.15
CA ILE A 338 -21.45 -18.24 -13.60
C ILE A 338 -21.36 -18.89 -12.23
N GLU A 339 -22.42 -18.84 -11.42
CA GLU A 339 -22.49 -19.36 -10.05
C GLU A 339 -21.92 -20.77 -9.87
N PRO A 340 -22.16 -21.76 -10.77
CA PRO A 340 -21.58 -23.10 -10.64
C PRO A 340 -20.06 -23.14 -10.53
N HIS A 341 -19.36 -22.13 -11.04
CA HIS A 341 -17.89 -22.05 -10.93
C HIS A 341 -17.43 -21.74 -9.51
N ASP A 342 -18.28 -21.10 -8.71
CA ASP A 342 -18.00 -20.68 -7.34
C ASP A 342 -18.86 -21.41 -6.30
N SER A 343 -19.60 -22.45 -6.71
CA SER A 343 -20.59 -23.14 -5.88
C SER A 343 -19.99 -24.01 -4.77
N VAL A 344 -20.80 -24.34 -3.78
CA VAL A 344 -20.46 -25.29 -2.70
C VAL A 344 -20.07 -26.65 -3.27
N GLU A 345 -20.83 -27.15 -4.24
CA GLU A 345 -20.62 -28.45 -4.89
C GLU A 345 -19.26 -28.51 -5.57
N ARG A 346 -18.91 -27.47 -6.32
CA ARG A 346 -17.60 -27.37 -6.99
C ARG A 346 -16.46 -27.36 -5.96
N TYR A 347 -16.52 -26.52 -4.95
CA TYR A 347 -15.44 -26.42 -3.96
C TYR A 347 -15.32 -27.71 -3.13
N THR A 348 -16.44 -28.35 -2.81
CA THR A 348 -16.44 -29.66 -2.16
C THR A 348 -15.78 -30.71 -3.06
N SER A 349 -16.07 -30.73 -4.37
CA SER A 349 -15.42 -31.64 -5.32
C SER A 349 -13.90 -31.39 -5.46
N LEU A 350 -13.44 -30.18 -5.21
CA LEU A 350 -12.03 -29.82 -5.18
C LEU A 350 -11.33 -30.22 -3.87
N GLY A 351 -12.07 -30.69 -2.86
CA GLY A 351 -11.55 -31.11 -1.57
C GLY A 351 -11.58 -30.02 -0.50
N VAL A 352 -12.35 -28.95 -0.70
CA VAL A 352 -12.61 -27.91 0.30
C VAL A 352 -13.85 -28.27 1.10
N GLU A 353 -13.77 -28.29 2.42
CA GLU A 353 -14.97 -28.32 3.26
C GLU A 353 -15.59 -26.92 3.27
N VAL A 354 -16.81 -26.79 2.79
CA VAL A 354 -17.55 -25.50 2.83
C VAL A 354 -18.57 -25.56 3.96
N ILE A 355 -18.52 -24.58 4.86
CA ILE A 355 -19.47 -24.44 5.95
C ILE A 355 -20.20 -23.11 5.80
N GLN A 356 -21.52 -23.17 5.70
CA GLN A 356 -22.35 -21.98 5.76
C GLN A 356 -22.52 -21.53 7.21
N GLY A 357 -22.16 -20.29 7.51
CA GLY A 357 -22.26 -19.72 8.85
C GLY A 357 -21.39 -18.49 9.07
N TYR A 358 -21.57 -17.89 10.21
CA TYR A 358 -20.81 -16.71 10.63
C TYR A 358 -19.59 -17.13 11.43
N ALA A 359 -18.39 -16.79 10.96
CA ALA A 359 -17.14 -17.15 11.59
C ALA A 359 -16.62 -16.06 12.53
N LYS A 360 -16.23 -16.43 13.75
CA LYS A 360 -15.55 -15.56 14.71
C LYS A 360 -14.28 -16.23 15.20
N ILE A 361 -13.15 -15.55 15.14
CA ILE A 361 -11.88 -16.01 15.71
C ILE A 361 -11.93 -15.74 17.21
N ILE A 362 -11.93 -16.80 18.03
CA ILE A 362 -12.06 -16.71 19.49
C ILE A 362 -10.73 -16.79 20.23
N ASP A 363 -9.73 -17.39 19.60
CA ASP A 363 -8.33 -17.37 20.00
C ASP A 363 -7.45 -17.46 18.74
N PRO A 364 -6.13 -17.27 18.80
CA PRO A 364 -5.29 -17.21 17.58
C PRO A 364 -5.35 -18.42 16.64
N TRP A 365 -5.90 -19.54 17.08
CA TRP A 365 -5.98 -20.76 16.29
C TRP A 365 -7.40 -21.30 16.12
N THR A 366 -8.38 -20.79 16.88
CA THR A 366 -9.73 -21.36 16.93
C THR A 366 -10.75 -20.40 16.33
N VAL A 367 -11.53 -20.91 15.41
CA VAL A 367 -12.68 -20.22 14.80
C VAL A 367 -13.97 -20.89 15.30
N GLU A 368 -14.87 -20.09 15.85
CA GLU A 368 -16.24 -20.47 16.15
C GLU A 368 -17.15 -20.11 14.97
N ILE A 369 -17.91 -21.06 14.49
CA ILE A 369 -18.78 -20.90 13.32
C ILE A 369 -20.23 -21.06 13.82
N GLN A 370 -21.00 -20.00 13.74
CA GLN A 370 -22.42 -20.00 14.03
C GLN A 370 -23.20 -20.30 12.77
N LYS A 371 -23.88 -21.46 12.74
CA LYS A 371 -24.65 -21.94 11.58
C LYS A 371 -26.05 -21.34 11.53
N PRO A 372 -26.69 -21.33 10.35
CA PRO A 372 -28.07 -20.82 10.19
C PRO A 372 -29.13 -21.55 11.05
N ASP A 373 -28.89 -22.81 11.40
CA ASP A 373 -29.76 -23.61 12.28
C ASP A 373 -29.61 -23.27 13.77
N GLY A 374 -28.78 -22.27 14.10
CA GLY A 374 -28.51 -21.86 15.48
C GLY A 374 -27.45 -22.69 16.19
N SER A 375 -26.95 -23.76 15.59
CA SER A 375 -25.85 -24.55 16.15
C SER A 375 -24.51 -23.83 15.98
N SER A 376 -23.56 -24.13 16.88
CA SER A 376 -22.20 -23.59 16.83
C SER A 376 -21.19 -24.72 16.70
N GLN A 377 -20.19 -24.52 15.85
CA GLN A 377 -19.08 -25.45 15.64
C GLN A 377 -17.76 -24.73 15.85
N ARG A 378 -16.84 -25.33 16.61
CA ARG A 378 -15.48 -24.83 16.80
C ARG A 378 -14.50 -25.68 16.02
N LEU A 379 -13.62 -25.04 15.26
CA LEU A 379 -12.52 -25.67 14.53
C LEU A 379 -11.23 -24.93 14.83
N ASN A 380 -10.16 -25.70 15.06
CA ASN A 380 -8.83 -25.11 15.18
C ASN A 380 -7.99 -25.36 13.91
N SER A 381 -7.08 -24.43 13.64
CA SER A 381 -6.27 -24.44 12.42
C SER A 381 -4.84 -23.95 12.64
N THR A 382 -3.92 -24.47 11.83
CA THR A 382 -2.53 -23.99 11.83
C THR A 382 -2.41 -22.57 11.26
N ALA A 383 -3.35 -22.14 10.39
CA ALA A 383 -3.43 -20.78 9.85
C ALA A 383 -4.89 -20.39 9.56
N ILE A 384 -5.15 -19.09 9.57
CA ILE A 384 -6.47 -18.50 9.28
C ILE A 384 -6.26 -17.37 8.25
N ILE A 385 -7.10 -17.30 7.22
CA ILE A 385 -7.15 -16.18 6.29
C ILE A 385 -8.50 -15.47 6.45
N VAL A 386 -8.44 -14.17 6.76
CA VAL A 386 -9.62 -13.30 6.79
C VAL A 386 -9.80 -12.68 5.40
N ALA A 387 -10.86 -13.09 4.70
CA ALA A 387 -11.23 -12.66 3.35
C ALA A 387 -12.65 -12.09 3.30
N ALA A 388 -13.06 -11.38 4.36
CA ALA A 388 -14.42 -10.93 4.61
C ALA A 388 -14.92 -9.81 3.65
N GLY A 389 -14.06 -9.28 2.79
CA GLY A 389 -14.41 -8.31 1.76
C GLY A 389 -14.81 -6.94 2.31
N ALA A 390 -15.69 -6.24 1.57
CA ALA A 390 -16.21 -4.93 1.89
C ALA A 390 -17.73 -4.90 1.70
N ALA A 391 -18.36 -3.80 2.14
CA ALA A 391 -19.75 -3.49 1.89
C ALA A 391 -19.88 -2.08 1.30
N PRO A 392 -20.97 -1.73 0.62
CA PRO A 392 -21.23 -0.34 0.23
C PRO A 392 -21.21 0.58 1.45
N PHE A 393 -20.53 1.71 1.32
CA PHE A 393 -20.55 2.73 2.34
C PHE A 393 -21.81 3.59 2.17
N VAL A 394 -22.63 3.65 3.21
CA VAL A 394 -23.82 4.50 3.27
C VAL A 394 -23.50 5.67 4.19
N PRO A 395 -23.54 6.92 3.69
CA PRO A 395 -23.25 8.08 4.51
C PRO A 395 -24.41 8.33 5.50
N PRO A 396 -24.13 8.88 6.70
CA PRO A 396 -25.17 9.22 7.67
C PRO A 396 -25.91 10.51 7.25
N LEU A 397 -26.68 10.41 6.16
CA LEU A 397 -27.42 11.52 5.58
C LEU A 397 -28.82 11.59 6.23
N PRO A 398 -29.20 12.74 6.83
CA PRO A 398 -30.54 12.91 7.43
C PRO A 398 -31.65 12.57 6.45
N GLY A 399 -32.64 11.78 6.88
CA GLY A 399 -33.80 11.38 6.08
C GLY A 399 -33.56 10.29 5.04
N LEU A 400 -32.33 9.79 4.90
CA LEU A 400 -31.99 8.77 3.89
C LEU A 400 -32.76 7.46 4.09
N GLU A 401 -32.86 6.99 5.33
CA GLU A 401 -33.61 5.77 5.67
C GLU A 401 -35.10 5.93 5.43
N GLU A 402 -35.66 7.13 5.65
CA GLU A 402 -37.07 7.42 5.46
C GLU A 402 -37.47 7.35 3.98
N VAL A 403 -36.68 7.94 3.09
CA VAL A 403 -36.94 7.90 1.65
C VAL A 403 -36.62 6.54 1.02
N GLY A 404 -35.79 5.73 1.69
CA GLY A 404 -35.26 4.50 1.17
C GLY A 404 -34.23 4.71 0.06
N TYR A 405 -33.29 3.78 -0.06
CA TYR A 405 -32.21 3.85 -1.04
C TYR A 405 -31.83 2.46 -1.55
N LEU A 406 -31.08 2.45 -2.63
CA LEU A 406 -30.46 1.29 -3.25
C LEU A 406 -28.92 1.40 -3.10
N THR A 407 -28.27 0.26 -2.97
CA THR A 407 -26.82 0.14 -3.08
C THR A 407 -26.48 -0.89 -4.15
N SER A 408 -25.21 -1.06 -4.49
CA SER A 408 -24.76 -2.15 -5.36
C SER A 408 -25.25 -3.52 -4.87
N ASP A 409 -25.36 -3.72 -3.55
CA ASP A 409 -25.75 -5.00 -2.95
C ASP A 409 -27.26 -5.26 -2.99
N THR A 410 -28.10 -4.23 -3.14
CA THR A 410 -29.56 -4.35 -3.01
C THR A 410 -30.35 -4.06 -4.29
N LEU A 411 -29.75 -3.37 -5.26
CA LEU A 411 -30.46 -2.89 -6.44
C LEU A 411 -30.98 -4.04 -7.34
N TRP A 412 -30.24 -5.15 -7.43
CA TRP A 412 -30.52 -6.23 -8.35
C TRP A 412 -31.82 -6.96 -8.01
N GLU A 413 -32.10 -7.18 -6.74
CA GLU A 413 -33.31 -7.82 -6.25
C GLU A 413 -34.49 -6.83 -6.13
N LYS A 414 -34.21 -5.62 -5.64
CA LYS A 414 -35.26 -4.60 -5.45
C LYS A 414 -35.85 -4.07 -6.75
N LEU A 415 -35.12 -4.12 -7.86
CA LEU A 415 -35.59 -3.66 -9.16
C LEU A 415 -36.14 -4.81 -10.04
N LEU A 416 -35.97 -6.07 -9.62
CA LEU A 416 -36.56 -7.20 -10.31
C LEU A 416 -38.08 -7.15 -10.25
N GLY A 417 -38.77 -7.55 -11.32
CA GLY A 417 -40.24 -7.52 -11.43
C GLY A 417 -40.82 -6.18 -11.85
N ARG A 418 -40.02 -5.13 -12.05
CA ARG A 418 -40.49 -3.83 -12.57
C ARG A 418 -40.53 -3.85 -14.10
N GLU A 419 -41.68 -3.49 -14.68
CA GLU A 419 -41.86 -3.41 -16.13
C GLU A 419 -41.04 -2.27 -16.78
N ALA A 420 -40.80 -1.18 -16.07
CA ALA A 420 -40.03 -0.01 -16.52
C ALA A 420 -38.90 0.31 -15.53
N ALA A 421 -37.78 0.84 -16.05
CA ALA A 421 -36.74 1.44 -15.23
C ALA A 421 -37.28 2.60 -14.39
N PRO A 422 -36.68 2.94 -13.23
CA PRO A 422 -37.09 4.12 -12.46
C PRO A 422 -37.11 5.35 -13.34
N GLN A 423 -38.21 6.12 -13.31
CA GLN A 423 -38.37 7.28 -14.20
C GLN A 423 -37.37 8.37 -13.85
N ARG A 424 -37.32 8.76 -12.56
CA ARG A 424 -36.36 9.75 -12.04
C ARG A 424 -35.40 9.06 -11.09
N LEU A 425 -34.15 8.93 -11.52
CA LEU A 425 -33.09 8.25 -10.75
C LEU A 425 -32.05 9.26 -10.28
N VAL A 426 -31.75 9.27 -9.00
CA VAL A 426 -30.57 9.96 -8.47
C VAL A 426 -29.48 8.93 -8.17
N VAL A 427 -28.24 9.21 -8.62
CA VAL A 427 -27.05 8.44 -8.26
C VAL A 427 -26.12 9.34 -7.44
N LEU A 428 -25.94 9.00 -6.18
CA LEU A 428 -25.03 9.71 -5.29
C LEU A 428 -23.65 9.09 -5.35
N GLY A 429 -22.70 9.84 -5.88
CA GLY A 429 -21.31 9.46 -6.09
C GLY A 429 -20.88 9.44 -7.56
N GLY A 430 -19.79 10.12 -7.87
CA GLY A 430 -19.15 10.22 -9.20
C GLY A 430 -17.96 9.26 -9.40
N GLY A 431 -17.83 8.24 -8.55
CA GLY A 431 -16.81 7.19 -8.70
C GLY A 431 -17.18 6.16 -9.79
N PRO A 432 -16.32 5.17 -10.05
CA PRO A 432 -16.52 4.17 -11.12
C PRO A 432 -17.90 3.50 -11.08
N ILE A 433 -18.32 2.98 -9.92
CA ILE A 433 -19.61 2.29 -9.76
C ILE A 433 -20.79 3.22 -10.07
N GLY A 434 -20.77 4.45 -9.51
CA GLY A 434 -21.82 5.43 -9.76
C GLY A 434 -21.88 5.82 -11.24
N THR A 435 -20.75 6.06 -11.87
CA THR A 435 -20.66 6.44 -13.30
C THR A 435 -21.16 5.35 -14.23
N GLU A 436 -20.78 4.08 -14.00
CA GLU A 436 -21.25 2.92 -14.77
C GLU A 436 -22.78 2.76 -14.67
N LEU A 437 -23.33 2.79 -13.46
CA LEU A 437 -24.77 2.65 -13.23
C LEU A 437 -25.55 3.85 -13.81
N THR A 438 -25.04 5.06 -13.62
CA THR A 438 -25.62 6.28 -14.19
C THR A 438 -25.86 6.14 -15.70
N GLN A 439 -24.81 5.76 -16.43
CA GLN A 439 -24.90 5.61 -17.88
C GLN A 439 -25.83 4.47 -18.29
N ALA A 440 -25.74 3.33 -17.61
CA ALA A 440 -26.58 2.17 -17.92
C ALA A 440 -28.07 2.48 -17.74
N PHE A 441 -28.45 3.11 -16.64
CA PHE A 441 -29.85 3.47 -16.40
C PHE A 441 -30.37 4.57 -17.33
N ALA A 442 -29.54 5.57 -17.65
CA ALA A 442 -29.91 6.61 -18.63
C ALA A 442 -30.24 5.98 -19.99
N ARG A 443 -29.39 5.06 -20.47
CA ARG A 443 -29.61 4.34 -21.73
C ARG A 443 -30.83 3.40 -21.66
N LEU A 444 -31.21 2.93 -20.49
CA LEU A 444 -32.43 2.14 -20.26
C LEU A 444 -33.69 3.00 -20.02
N GLY A 445 -33.61 4.32 -20.20
CA GLY A 445 -34.74 5.22 -20.24
C GLY A 445 -35.04 5.99 -18.94
N SER A 446 -34.16 5.90 -17.93
CA SER A 446 -34.27 6.73 -16.73
C SER A 446 -33.80 8.16 -17.00
N THR A 447 -34.49 9.16 -16.44
CA THR A 447 -33.93 10.51 -16.29
C THR A 447 -32.99 10.49 -15.07
N VAL A 448 -31.66 10.53 -15.31
CA VAL A 448 -30.67 10.35 -14.28
C VAL A 448 -30.00 11.67 -13.90
N THR A 449 -29.90 11.92 -12.59
CA THR A 449 -29.06 12.97 -12.02
C THR A 449 -27.96 12.32 -11.18
N GLN A 450 -26.71 12.53 -11.59
CA GLN A 450 -25.54 12.09 -10.82
C GLN A 450 -25.02 13.24 -9.97
N ILE A 451 -24.82 12.99 -8.67
CA ILE A 451 -24.38 14.01 -7.70
C ILE A 451 -22.99 13.62 -7.18
N GLU A 452 -22.03 14.53 -7.30
CA GLU A 452 -20.66 14.37 -6.81
C GLU A 452 -20.23 15.61 -6.02
N MET A 453 -19.74 15.41 -4.80
CA MET A 453 -19.24 16.49 -3.96
C MET A 453 -17.89 17.06 -4.41
N ALA A 454 -17.12 16.28 -5.14
CA ALA A 454 -15.85 16.69 -5.70
C ALA A 454 -16.02 17.55 -6.97
N PRO A 455 -14.99 18.31 -7.39
CA PRO A 455 -15.07 19.19 -8.56
C PRO A 455 -15.24 18.45 -9.90
N ARG A 456 -15.11 17.14 -9.94
CA ARG A 456 -15.32 16.31 -11.13
C ARG A 456 -15.66 14.87 -10.76
N ILE A 457 -16.31 14.16 -11.63
CA ILE A 457 -16.48 12.71 -11.54
C ILE A 457 -15.14 12.01 -11.80
N MET A 458 -15.03 10.74 -11.48
CA MET A 458 -13.79 9.94 -11.70
C MET A 458 -12.54 10.64 -11.15
N LEU A 459 -12.62 11.18 -9.94
CA LEU A 459 -11.60 12.08 -9.34
C LEU A 459 -10.17 11.53 -9.33
N ARG A 460 -10.00 10.21 -9.35
CA ARG A 460 -8.67 9.56 -9.40
C ARG A 460 -8.02 9.63 -10.77
N GLU A 461 -8.78 9.90 -11.82
CA GLU A 461 -8.26 10.00 -13.18
C GLU A 461 -7.84 11.45 -13.48
N ASP A 462 -7.04 11.64 -14.52
CA ASP A 462 -6.63 12.98 -14.96
C ASP A 462 -7.86 13.79 -15.43
N PRO A 463 -7.84 15.13 -15.34
CA PRO A 463 -8.98 15.99 -15.64
C PRO A 463 -9.61 15.75 -17.00
N GLU A 464 -8.79 15.59 -18.05
CA GLU A 464 -9.27 15.35 -19.40
C GLU A 464 -10.04 14.03 -19.55
N VAL A 465 -9.66 13.00 -18.78
CA VAL A 465 -10.38 11.72 -18.74
C VAL A 465 -11.74 11.89 -18.11
N SER A 466 -11.80 12.60 -16.99
CA SER A 466 -13.07 12.93 -16.32
C SER A 466 -13.99 13.71 -17.25
N GLU A 467 -13.46 14.68 -17.98
CA GLU A 467 -14.21 15.50 -18.94
C GLU A 467 -14.76 14.67 -20.10
N MET A 468 -13.96 13.75 -20.67
CA MET A 468 -14.41 12.85 -21.73
C MET A 468 -15.59 11.98 -21.29
N VAL A 469 -15.52 11.41 -20.07
CA VAL A 469 -16.58 10.59 -19.51
C VAL A 469 -17.81 11.43 -19.23
N GLN A 470 -17.67 12.59 -18.60
CA GLN A 470 -18.79 13.50 -18.30
C GLN A 470 -19.52 13.92 -19.58
N LYS A 471 -18.81 14.34 -20.61
CA LYS A 471 -19.40 14.69 -21.92
C LYS A 471 -20.16 13.51 -22.54
N SER A 472 -19.72 12.29 -22.29
CA SER A 472 -20.44 11.10 -22.78
C SER A 472 -21.74 10.86 -21.98
N LEU A 473 -21.71 11.03 -20.66
CA LEU A 473 -22.92 10.94 -19.81
C LEU A 473 -23.96 12.01 -20.21
N GLU A 474 -23.50 13.25 -20.40
CA GLU A 474 -24.36 14.36 -20.82
C GLU A 474 -25.00 14.11 -22.19
N ARG A 475 -24.27 13.50 -23.14
CA ARG A 475 -24.84 13.07 -24.44
C ARG A 475 -25.90 11.97 -24.30
N ASP A 476 -25.76 11.11 -23.29
CA ASP A 476 -26.75 10.09 -22.94
C ASP A 476 -27.94 10.70 -22.12
N GLY A 477 -27.99 12.03 -21.93
CA GLY A 477 -29.08 12.77 -21.27
C GLY A 477 -28.95 12.84 -19.74
N VAL A 478 -27.79 12.52 -19.17
CA VAL A 478 -27.55 12.60 -17.72
C VAL A 478 -27.30 14.06 -17.31
N THR A 479 -27.90 14.45 -16.19
CA THR A 479 -27.51 15.68 -15.46
C THR A 479 -26.40 15.36 -14.49
N VAL A 480 -25.19 15.87 -14.71
CA VAL A 480 -24.04 15.68 -13.81
C VAL A 480 -23.86 16.93 -12.94
N LEU A 481 -23.98 16.78 -11.62
CA LEU A 481 -23.82 17.83 -10.63
C LEU A 481 -22.53 17.58 -9.84
N THR A 482 -21.45 18.23 -10.23
CA THR A 482 -20.18 18.27 -9.48
C THR A 482 -20.17 19.44 -8.51
N ASN A 483 -19.30 19.43 -7.50
CA ASN A 483 -19.28 20.39 -6.38
C ASN A 483 -20.60 20.45 -5.56
N HIS A 484 -21.46 19.45 -5.69
CA HIS A 484 -22.73 19.39 -4.99
C HIS A 484 -22.66 18.40 -3.82
N LYS A 485 -22.77 18.91 -2.61
CA LYS A 485 -22.78 18.11 -1.39
C LYS A 485 -24.21 17.76 -1.02
N ALA A 486 -24.51 16.47 -0.88
CA ALA A 486 -25.79 16.03 -0.34
C ALA A 486 -25.91 16.40 1.15
N MET A 487 -27.00 17.07 1.52
CA MET A 487 -27.25 17.60 2.87
C MET A 487 -28.31 16.81 3.62
N SER A 488 -29.42 16.50 2.96
CA SER A 488 -30.55 15.76 3.55
C SER A 488 -31.44 15.14 2.48
N CYS A 489 -32.26 14.19 2.90
CA CYS A 489 -33.33 13.61 2.11
C CYS A 489 -34.65 13.78 2.85
N GLY A 490 -35.79 13.70 2.15
CA GLY A 490 -37.11 13.74 2.79
C GLY A 490 -38.25 13.49 1.82
N LEU A 491 -39.45 13.51 2.39
CA LEU A 491 -40.70 13.36 1.68
C LEU A 491 -41.52 14.66 1.79
N THR A 492 -42.11 15.11 0.67
CA THR A 492 -43.04 16.22 0.67
C THR A 492 -44.21 15.89 -0.24
N ASN A 493 -45.41 15.82 0.30
CA ASN A 493 -46.64 15.42 -0.41
C ASN A 493 -46.51 14.05 -1.13
N GLY A 494 -45.76 13.11 -0.53
CA GLY A 494 -45.50 11.80 -1.11
C GLY A 494 -44.38 11.74 -2.14
N GLU A 495 -43.79 12.86 -2.52
CA GLU A 495 -42.62 12.90 -3.41
C GLU A 495 -41.31 12.89 -2.63
N LYS A 496 -40.40 12.00 -3.03
CA LYS A 496 -39.04 11.91 -2.49
C LYS A 496 -38.17 13.02 -3.07
N TRP A 497 -37.30 13.58 -2.24
CA TRP A 497 -36.33 14.59 -2.65
C TRP A 497 -35.00 14.41 -1.90
N ILE A 498 -33.92 14.85 -2.55
CA ILE A 498 -32.61 15.05 -1.95
C ILE A 498 -32.24 16.53 -2.07
N GLU A 499 -31.74 17.11 -0.97
CA GLU A 499 -31.24 18.47 -0.93
C GLU A 499 -29.71 18.43 -1.09
N VAL A 500 -29.22 19.19 -2.05
CA VAL A 500 -27.81 19.36 -2.35
C VAL A 500 -27.42 20.81 -2.23
N GLU A 501 -26.17 21.06 -1.85
CA GLU A 501 -25.62 22.41 -1.68
C GLU A 501 -24.39 22.58 -2.58
N GLU A 502 -24.36 23.67 -3.33
CA GLU A 502 -23.19 24.18 -4.06
C GLU A 502 -22.93 25.63 -3.63
N SER A 503 -21.73 25.91 -3.11
CA SER A 503 -21.31 27.29 -2.74
C SER A 503 -22.27 28.03 -1.79
N GLY A 504 -23.02 27.30 -0.94
CA GLY A 504 -23.98 27.85 0.00
C GLY A 504 -25.41 27.98 -0.54
N GLU A 505 -25.65 27.65 -1.80
CA GLU A 505 -26.97 27.59 -2.40
C GLU A 505 -27.52 26.16 -2.34
N ALA A 506 -28.69 25.99 -1.70
CA ALA A 506 -29.35 24.70 -1.58
C ALA A 506 -30.38 24.49 -2.70
N LYS A 507 -30.38 23.28 -3.28
CA LYS A 507 -31.32 22.87 -4.32
C LYS A 507 -31.90 21.51 -3.99
N ARG A 508 -33.25 21.37 -4.16
CA ARG A 508 -33.93 20.09 -4.02
C ARG A 508 -34.12 19.41 -5.37
N ILE A 509 -33.76 18.14 -5.42
CA ILE A 509 -33.88 17.26 -6.59
C ILE A 509 -34.89 16.18 -6.25
N ARG A 510 -35.97 16.07 -7.02
CA ARG A 510 -37.00 15.04 -6.87
C ARG A 510 -36.53 13.75 -7.54
N PHE A 511 -36.88 12.61 -6.93
CA PHE A 511 -36.51 11.30 -7.45
C PHE A 511 -37.56 10.23 -7.08
N ASP A 512 -37.55 9.13 -7.81
CA ASP A 512 -38.30 7.93 -7.50
C ASP A 512 -37.42 6.90 -6.78
N GLU A 513 -36.18 6.75 -7.25
CA GLU A 513 -35.16 5.88 -6.63
C GLU A 513 -33.85 6.64 -6.46
N LEU A 514 -33.11 6.28 -5.40
CA LEU A 514 -31.79 6.82 -5.07
C LEU A 514 -30.80 5.67 -4.96
N ILE A 515 -29.73 5.70 -5.76
CA ILE A 515 -28.58 4.78 -5.65
C ILE A 515 -27.47 5.47 -4.88
N VAL A 516 -27.01 4.87 -3.79
CA VAL A 516 -25.86 5.33 -3.01
C VAL A 516 -24.60 4.57 -3.48
N ALA A 517 -23.68 5.29 -4.12
CA ALA A 517 -22.45 4.76 -4.72
C ALA A 517 -21.20 5.58 -4.33
N VAL A 518 -21.12 6.06 -3.08
CA VAL A 518 -20.06 6.95 -2.57
C VAL A 518 -18.81 6.23 -2.07
N GLY A 519 -18.74 4.93 -2.22
CA GLY A 519 -17.57 4.12 -1.88
C GLY A 519 -17.91 2.80 -1.21
N ARG A 520 -16.87 2.10 -0.76
CA ARG A 520 -16.97 0.81 -0.09
C ARG A 520 -16.18 0.83 1.22
N ALA A 521 -16.72 0.19 2.25
CA ALA A 521 -16.11 0.06 3.56
C ALA A 521 -15.71 -1.41 3.82
N PRO A 522 -14.45 -1.71 4.14
CA PRO A 522 -14.03 -3.05 4.54
C PRO A 522 -14.83 -3.56 5.73
N ARG A 523 -15.14 -4.86 5.73
CA ARG A 523 -15.82 -5.53 6.84
C ARG A 523 -14.79 -5.83 7.92
N LEU A 524 -14.74 -5.02 8.97
CA LEU A 524 -13.71 -5.07 10.02
C LEU A 524 -14.22 -5.61 11.36
N LYS A 525 -15.55 -5.72 11.55
CA LYS A 525 -16.17 -6.08 12.83
C LYS A 525 -16.84 -7.44 12.79
N GLY A 526 -16.94 -8.08 13.97
CA GLY A 526 -17.65 -9.34 14.13
C GLY A 526 -16.79 -10.60 13.96
N PHE A 527 -15.54 -10.47 13.53
CA PHE A 527 -14.65 -11.60 13.26
C PHE A 527 -13.70 -11.95 14.41
N GLY A 528 -13.76 -11.25 15.56
CA GLY A 528 -12.87 -11.47 16.70
C GLY A 528 -11.53 -10.74 16.58
N LEU A 529 -11.35 -9.82 15.64
CA LEU A 529 -10.08 -9.11 15.43
C LEU A 529 -9.76 -8.16 16.60
N GLU A 530 -10.79 -7.46 17.11
CA GLU A 530 -10.63 -6.52 18.23
C GLU A 530 -10.27 -7.26 19.51
N GLU A 531 -10.93 -8.38 19.80
CA GLU A 531 -10.69 -9.21 21.00
C GLU A 531 -9.28 -9.81 20.99
N LEU A 532 -8.73 -10.10 19.83
CA LEU A 532 -7.35 -10.54 19.67
C LEU A 532 -6.34 -9.39 19.69
N GLY A 533 -6.81 -8.14 19.69
CA GLY A 533 -5.95 -6.96 19.61
C GLY A 533 -5.27 -6.80 18.26
N ILE A 534 -5.84 -7.37 17.18
CA ILE A 534 -5.35 -7.16 15.81
C ILE A 534 -5.67 -5.73 15.40
N PRO A 535 -4.68 -4.92 15.03
CA PRO A 535 -4.92 -3.53 14.68
C PRO A 535 -5.78 -3.42 13.42
N VAL A 536 -6.88 -2.68 13.54
CA VAL A 536 -7.74 -2.30 12.44
C VAL A 536 -7.74 -0.77 12.30
N GLY A 537 -7.59 -0.30 11.08
CA GLY A 537 -7.71 1.11 10.72
C GLY A 537 -8.80 1.26 9.69
N ARG A 538 -8.46 1.78 8.51
CA ARG A 538 -9.34 1.70 7.33
C ARG A 538 -9.46 0.28 6.77
N VAL A 539 -8.48 -0.57 7.07
CA VAL A 539 -8.37 -1.98 6.69
C VAL A 539 -7.72 -2.75 7.83
N VAL A 540 -7.73 -4.08 7.80
CA VAL A 540 -6.92 -4.92 8.69
C VAL A 540 -5.44 -4.65 8.40
N GLN A 541 -4.68 -4.27 9.42
CA GLN A 541 -3.25 -3.98 9.24
C GLN A 541 -2.47 -5.28 9.04
N THR A 542 -1.79 -5.37 7.91
CA THR A 542 -0.93 -6.49 7.55
C THR A 542 0.47 -6.02 7.18
N ASN A 543 1.44 -6.92 7.26
CA ASN A 543 2.77 -6.71 6.72
C ASN A 543 2.81 -7.03 5.20
N GLU A 544 4.00 -6.92 4.60
CA GLU A 544 4.24 -7.22 3.18
C GLU A 544 3.98 -8.69 2.77
N TYR A 545 3.76 -9.58 3.74
CA TYR A 545 3.40 -10.99 3.56
C TYR A 545 1.92 -11.27 3.80
N LEU A 546 1.11 -10.23 4.01
CA LEU A 546 -0.30 -10.27 4.41
C LEU A 546 -0.56 -10.83 5.81
N GLU A 547 0.46 -10.95 6.64
CA GLU A 547 0.34 -11.40 8.02
C GLU A 547 -0.10 -10.25 8.93
N THR A 548 -1.00 -10.53 9.85
CA THR A 548 -1.33 -9.63 10.97
C THR A 548 -0.22 -9.66 12.03
N ILE A 549 -0.49 -9.11 13.21
CA ILE A 549 0.41 -9.27 14.37
C ILE A 549 0.61 -10.74 14.75
N TYR A 550 -0.35 -11.61 14.41
CA TYR A 550 -0.21 -13.07 14.48
C TYR A 550 0.20 -13.60 13.11
N PRO A 551 1.42 -14.12 12.91
CA PRO A 551 1.92 -14.51 11.59
C PRO A 551 1.13 -15.61 10.89
N HIS A 552 0.30 -16.34 11.63
CA HIS A 552 -0.57 -17.40 11.11
C HIS A 552 -2.04 -16.95 10.94
N ILE A 553 -2.35 -15.66 11.23
CA ILE A 553 -3.60 -15.02 10.85
C ILE A 553 -3.27 -13.98 9.77
N LEU A 554 -3.74 -14.25 8.56
CA LEU A 554 -3.50 -13.39 7.40
C LEU A 554 -4.82 -12.72 6.98
N ALA A 555 -4.72 -11.64 6.22
CA ALA A 555 -5.89 -11.03 5.60
C ALA A 555 -5.64 -10.80 4.11
N ALA A 556 -6.67 -10.97 3.28
CA ALA A 556 -6.58 -10.80 1.83
C ALA A 556 -7.89 -10.24 1.26
N GLY A 557 -7.81 -9.55 0.12
CA GLY A 557 -8.92 -8.86 -0.53
C GLY A 557 -9.21 -7.49 0.09
N ASP A 558 -10.43 -7.01 -0.11
CA ASP A 558 -10.84 -5.66 0.28
C ASP A 558 -10.65 -5.37 1.76
N VAL A 559 -10.75 -6.39 2.61
CA VAL A 559 -10.54 -6.28 4.06
C VAL A 559 -9.10 -5.90 4.42
N ALA A 560 -8.14 -6.28 3.59
CA ALA A 560 -6.71 -6.01 3.79
C ALA A 560 -6.22 -4.77 3.02
N GLY A 561 -6.91 -4.34 1.96
CA GLY A 561 -6.44 -3.25 1.10
C GLY A 561 -5.05 -3.53 0.47
N PRO A 562 -4.34 -2.52 -0.02
CA PRO A 562 -4.76 -1.12 -0.22
C PRO A 562 -5.71 -0.93 -1.41
N TYR A 563 -5.92 -1.97 -2.23
CA TYR A 563 -6.79 -1.94 -3.41
C TYR A 563 -8.01 -2.81 -3.20
N GLN A 564 -9.18 -2.31 -3.62
CA GLN A 564 -10.47 -3.00 -3.52
C GLN A 564 -10.92 -3.43 -4.92
N PHE A 565 -10.16 -4.36 -5.53
CA PHE A 565 -10.46 -4.93 -6.85
C PHE A 565 -10.45 -6.46 -6.78
N THR A 566 -11.34 -7.10 -7.54
CA THR A 566 -11.45 -8.56 -7.60
C THR A 566 -10.14 -9.22 -8.01
N HIS A 567 -9.46 -8.69 -9.03
CA HIS A 567 -8.17 -9.24 -9.49
C HIS A 567 -7.04 -9.03 -8.49
N THR A 568 -7.03 -7.93 -7.70
CA THR A 568 -6.06 -7.77 -6.60
C THR A 568 -6.37 -8.67 -5.42
N ALA A 569 -7.66 -8.94 -5.15
CA ALA A 569 -8.07 -9.90 -4.14
C ALA A 569 -7.58 -11.32 -4.48
N GLY A 570 -7.75 -11.77 -5.74
CA GLY A 570 -7.21 -13.05 -6.23
C GLY A 570 -5.68 -13.09 -6.20
N HIS A 571 -5.01 -11.97 -6.55
CA HIS A 571 -3.56 -11.86 -6.45
C HIS A 571 -3.06 -12.01 -5.01
N GLN A 572 -3.65 -11.27 -4.07
CA GLN A 572 -3.35 -11.37 -2.63
C GLN A 572 -3.60 -12.77 -2.09
N ALA A 573 -4.68 -13.42 -2.53
CA ALA A 573 -5.06 -14.75 -2.08
C ALA A 573 -3.97 -15.79 -2.31
N TRP A 574 -3.26 -15.71 -3.46
CA TRP A 574 -2.14 -16.58 -3.73
C TRP A 574 -1.03 -16.41 -2.68
N TYR A 575 -0.64 -15.16 -2.41
CA TYR A 575 0.39 -14.87 -1.41
C TYR A 575 -0.06 -15.28 0.00
N ALA A 576 -1.30 -14.98 0.36
CA ALA A 576 -1.83 -15.34 1.67
C ALA A 576 -1.85 -16.86 1.87
N ALA A 577 -2.37 -17.62 0.90
CA ALA A 577 -2.43 -19.07 0.99
C ALA A 577 -1.03 -19.73 1.03
N VAL A 578 -0.12 -19.29 0.15
CA VAL A 578 1.25 -19.83 0.12
C VAL A 578 2.03 -19.48 1.39
N ASN A 579 1.91 -18.23 1.88
CA ASN A 579 2.55 -17.82 3.12
C ASN A 579 1.95 -18.52 4.33
N ALA A 580 0.63 -18.73 4.39
CA ALA A 580 -0.04 -19.47 5.44
C ALA A 580 0.43 -20.92 5.54
N LEU A 581 0.56 -21.60 4.41
CA LEU A 581 0.88 -23.02 4.35
C LEU A 581 2.39 -23.31 4.37
N PHE A 582 3.17 -22.49 3.67
CA PHE A 582 4.60 -22.74 3.42
C PHE A 582 5.52 -21.64 3.94
N GLY A 583 5.00 -20.60 4.58
CA GLY A 583 5.77 -19.44 5.04
C GLY A 583 6.86 -19.76 6.08
N LYS A 584 6.84 -20.95 6.70
CA LYS A 584 7.94 -21.46 7.54
C LYS A 584 9.19 -21.78 6.74
N PHE A 585 9.05 -22.17 5.47
CA PHE A 585 10.17 -22.49 4.58
C PHE A 585 10.59 -21.25 3.79
N LYS A 586 9.62 -20.57 3.15
CA LYS A 586 9.85 -19.38 2.35
C LYS A 586 8.61 -18.50 2.33
N LYS A 587 8.78 -17.20 2.59
CA LYS A 587 7.72 -16.20 2.48
C LYS A 587 7.84 -15.44 1.17
N PHE A 588 6.70 -15.08 0.60
CA PHE A 588 6.59 -14.30 -0.62
C PHE A 588 5.93 -12.96 -0.31
N LYS A 589 6.62 -11.88 -0.69
CA LYS A 589 6.10 -10.50 -0.58
C LYS A 589 5.09 -10.23 -1.68
N VAL A 590 3.98 -9.60 -1.32
CA VAL A 590 2.99 -9.18 -2.31
C VAL A 590 3.60 -8.12 -3.23
N ASP A 591 3.42 -8.29 -4.52
CA ASP A 591 3.94 -7.37 -5.53
C ASP A 591 2.82 -6.47 -6.07
N TYR A 592 2.76 -5.24 -5.61
CA TYR A 592 1.82 -4.21 -6.03
C TYR A 592 2.40 -3.20 -7.02
N ARG A 593 3.55 -3.48 -7.64
CA ARG A 593 4.22 -2.52 -8.54
C ARG A 593 3.40 -2.19 -9.77
N VAL A 594 2.58 -3.14 -10.22
CA VAL A 594 1.78 -2.99 -11.43
C VAL A 594 0.36 -3.47 -11.13
N ILE A 595 -0.55 -2.55 -10.92
CA ILE A 595 -1.96 -2.82 -10.67
C ILE A 595 -2.79 -2.08 -11.71
N PRO A 596 -3.50 -2.79 -12.59
CA PRO A 596 -4.45 -2.19 -13.53
C PRO A 596 -5.82 -2.03 -12.90
N TRP A 597 -6.63 -1.13 -13.45
CA TRP A 597 -8.08 -1.07 -13.21
C TRP A 597 -8.80 -0.48 -14.41
N ALA A 598 -10.09 -0.74 -14.49
CA ALA A 598 -10.95 -0.19 -15.53
C ALA A 598 -12.30 0.25 -14.98
N THR A 599 -12.87 1.29 -15.60
CA THR A 599 -14.26 1.71 -15.46
C THR A 599 -14.97 1.44 -16.77
N PHE A 600 -16.06 0.68 -16.70
CA PHE A 600 -16.76 0.14 -17.87
C PHE A 600 -17.90 1.06 -18.33
N CYS A 601 -17.68 2.38 -18.28
CA CYS A 601 -18.52 3.36 -18.98
C CYS A 601 -18.22 3.34 -20.49
N ASP A 602 -18.85 4.18 -21.25
CA ASP A 602 -18.65 4.31 -22.70
C ASP A 602 -18.33 5.77 -23.03
N PRO A 603 -17.05 6.08 -23.41
CA PRO A 603 -15.93 5.16 -23.61
C PRO A 603 -15.42 4.54 -22.29
N GLU A 604 -14.87 3.33 -22.39
CA GLU A 604 -14.18 2.69 -21.24
C GLU A 604 -12.93 3.47 -20.85
N VAL A 605 -12.62 3.46 -19.55
CA VAL A 605 -11.40 4.05 -19.02
C VAL A 605 -10.59 2.96 -18.32
N ALA A 606 -9.36 2.72 -18.79
CA ALA A 606 -8.44 1.78 -18.14
C ALA A 606 -7.14 2.46 -17.77
N ARG A 607 -6.56 2.11 -16.63
CA ARG A 607 -5.28 2.65 -16.19
C ARG A 607 -4.41 1.59 -15.54
N VAL A 608 -3.09 1.75 -15.72
CA VAL A 608 -2.06 1.02 -14.99
C VAL A 608 -0.93 1.96 -14.61
N GLY A 609 -0.45 1.88 -13.38
CA GLY A 609 0.62 2.75 -12.88
C GLY A 609 0.17 4.18 -12.60
N LEU A 610 1.08 5.14 -12.77
CA LEU A 610 0.86 6.55 -12.43
C LEU A 610 0.09 7.28 -13.53
N ASN A 611 -0.76 8.20 -13.13
CA ASN A 611 -1.21 9.30 -13.98
C ASN A 611 -0.45 10.59 -13.63
N GLU A 612 -0.73 11.70 -14.30
CA GLU A 612 -0.04 12.96 -14.07
C GLU A 612 -0.26 13.51 -12.67
N LEU A 613 -1.50 13.42 -12.17
CA LEU A 613 -1.84 13.87 -10.81
C LEU A 613 -1.01 13.15 -9.74
N GLU A 614 -0.94 11.82 -9.82
CA GLU A 614 -0.18 11.01 -8.86
C GLU A 614 1.34 11.21 -9.02
N ALA A 615 1.83 11.42 -10.25
CA ALA A 615 3.24 11.70 -10.50
C ALA A 615 3.64 13.07 -9.91
N GLN A 616 2.80 14.09 -10.08
CA GLN A 616 3.01 15.43 -9.50
C GLN A 616 2.95 15.39 -7.97
N GLU A 617 1.95 14.73 -7.38
CA GLU A 617 1.83 14.57 -5.92
C GLU A 617 3.05 13.89 -5.30
N LYS A 618 3.60 12.89 -6.00
CA LYS A 618 4.78 12.13 -5.56
C LYS A 618 6.11 12.79 -5.93
N GLY A 619 6.10 13.91 -6.65
CA GLY A 619 7.30 14.58 -7.14
C GLY A 619 8.14 13.74 -8.12
N ILE A 620 7.49 12.85 -8.89
CA ILE A 620 8.15 11.98 -9.87
C ILE A 620 8.20 12.72 -11.20
N ALA A 621 9.41 12.91 -11.75
CA ALA A 621 9.59 13.48 -13.07
C ALA A 621 9.09 12.52 -14.15
N TYR A 622 8.35 13.03 -15.12
CA TYR A 622 7.77 12.25 -16.22
C TYR A 622 7.75 13.04 -17.54
N GLU A 623 7.61 12.32 -18.62
CA GLU A 623 7.25 12.82 -19.94
C GLU A 623 5.91 12.20 -20.34
N VAL A 624 5.11 12.95 -21.10
CA VAL A 624 3.80 12.52 -21.57
C VAL A 624 3.84 12.27 -23.07
N THR A 625 3.31 11.14 -23.49
CA THR A 625 3.02 10.83 -24.89
C THR A 625 1.53 10.61 -25.03
N HIS A 626 0.92 11.28 -26.01
CA HIS A 626 -0.47 11.12 -26.39
C HIS A 626 -0.59 10.50 -27.79
N TYR A 627 -1.56 9.59 -27.94
CA TYR A 627 -2.06 9.12 -29.22
C TYR A 627 -3.58 9.19 -29.21
N GLY A 628 -4.16 9.92 -30.16
CA GLY A 628 -5.62 10.01 -30.37
C GLY A 628 -6.14 8.76 -31.06
N ILE A 629 -7.23 8.18 -30.58
CA ILE A 629 -7.86 7.01 -31.22
C ILE A 629 -8.64 7.41 -32.45
N ASP A 630 -8.86 8.70 -32.70
CA ASP A 630 -9.50 9.27 -33.86
C ASP A 630 -8.70 9.08 -35.18
N ASP A 631 -7.42 8.76 -35.09
CA ASP A 631 -6.52 8.42 -36.22
C ASP A 631 -6.33 6.90 -36.40
N LEU A 632 -7.10 6.07 -35.67
CA LEU A 632 -6.96 4.63 -35.74
C LEU A 632 -7.98 4.00 -36.69
N ASP A 633 -7.50 3.39 -37.77
CA ASP A 633 -8.33 2.82 -38.85
C ASP A 633 -9.45 1.91 -38.33
N ARG A 634 -9.14 1.05 -37.37
CA ARG A 634 -10.15 0.16 -36.81
C ARG A 634 -11.21 0.90 -36.00
N ALA A 635 -10.84 1.89 -35.23
CA ALA A 635 -11.78 2.69 -34.44
C ALA A 635 -12.69 3.53 -35.36
N ILE A 636 -12.13 4.03 -36.47
CA ILE A 636 -12.90 4.73 -37.51
C ILE A 636 -13.90 3.78 -38.17
N ALA A 637 -13.44 2.58 -38.56
CA ALA A 637 -14.31 1.57 -39.16
C ALA A 637 -15.45 1.10 -38.25
N ASP A 638 -15.17 1.01 -36.94
CA ASP A 638 -16.16 0.60 -35.92
C ASP A 638 -17.04 1.77 -35.44
N GLY A 639 -16.82 3.01 -35.91
CA GLY A 639 -17.55 4.19 -35.44
C GLY A 639 -17.22 4.57 -33.97
N SER A 640 -16.12 4.09 -33.45
CA SER A 640 -15.67 4.25 -32.06
C SER A 640 -14.39 5.12 -31.91
N ALA A 641 -14.13 5.97 -32.91
CA ALA A 641 -12.95 6.83 -33.00
C ALA A 641 -12.98 8.00 -32.00
N LYS A 642 -13.19 7.67 -30.70
CA LYS A 642 -13.24 8.63 -29.59
C LYS A 642 -12.43 8.09 -28.43
N GLY A 643 -11.39 8.83 -28.03
CA GLY A 643 -10.55 8.43 -26.91
C GLY A 643 -9.08 8.71 -27.13
N MET A 644 -8.25 8.14 -26.28
CA MET A 644 -6.82 8.35 -26.32
C MET A 644 -6.05 7.22 -25.62
N VAL A 645 -4.78 7.10 -25.98
CA VAL A 645 -3.75 6.41 -25.21
C VAL A 645 -2.78 7.47 -24.68
N LYS A 646 -2.71 7.65 -23.37
CA LYS A 646 -1.76 8.53 -22.71
C LYS A 646 -0.75 7.71 -21.94
N VAL A 647 0.53 7.87 -22.24
CA VAL A 647 1.63 7.15 -21.62
C VAL A 647 2.56 8.11 -20.89
N LEU A 648 2.84 7.82 -19.63
CA LEU A 648 3.86 8.50 -18.85
C LEU A 648 5.14 7.67 -18.87
N THR A 649 6.25 8.30 -19.22
CA THR A 649 7.58 7.65 -19.23
C THR A 649 8.58 8.42 -18.37
N VAL A 650 9.67 7.75 -18.00
CA VAL A 650 10.83 8.42 -17.40
C VAL A 650 11.45 9.36 -18.42
N PRO A 651 11.74 10.65 -18.09
CA PRO A 651 12.31 11.61 -19.03
C PRO A 651 13.50 11.06 -19.83
N GLY A 652 13.42 11.16 -21.16
CA GLY A 652 14.43 10.67 -22.09
C GLY A 652 14.59 9.14 -22.17
N LYS A 653 13.68 8.35 -21.56
CA LYS A 653 13.72 6.88 -21.56
C LYS A 653 12.36 6.30 -21.90
N ASP A 654 12.36 5.17 -22.60
CA ASP A 654 11.13 4.43 -22.95
C ASP A 654 10.51 3.63 -21.81
N LYS A 655 11.03 3.81 -20.58
CA LYS A 655 10.52 3.14 -19.38
C LYS A 655 9.18 3.71 -18.98
N ILE A 656 8.16 2.87 -19.00
CA ILE A 656 6.78 3.23 -18.68
C ILE A 656 6.61 3.43 -17.18
N LEU A 657 6.03 4.55 -16.76
CA LEU A 657 5.62 4.87 -15.39
C LEU A 657 4.13 4.63 -15.18
N GLY A 658 3.33 4.84 -16.21
CA GLY A 658 1.91 4.58 -16.18
C GLY A 658 1.26 4.83 -17.53
N VAL A 659 0.07 4.27 -17.71
CA VAL A 659 -0.72 4.40 -18.95
C VAL A 659 -2.18 4.59 -18.58
N THR A 660 -2.83 5.55 -19.23
CA THR A 660 -4.28 5.73 -19.22
C THR A 660 -4.80 5.54 -20.63
N LEU A 661 -5.78 4.68 -20.79
CA LEU A 661 -6.42 4.33 -22.05
C LEU A 661 -7.90 4.66 -21.94
N VAL A 662 -8.41 5.47 -22.86
CA VAL A 662 -9.82 5.81 -22.95
C VAL A 662 -10.30 5.39 -24.33
N GLY A 663 -11.31 4.52 -24.40
CA GLY A 663 -11.82 4.05 -25.69
C GLY A 663 -12.56 2.73 -25.58
N GLU A 664 -13.02 2.20 -26.70
CA GLU A 664 -13.65 0.90 -26.75
C GLU A 664 -12.65 -0.21 -26.39
N HIS A 665 -13.07 -1.16 -25.56
CA HIS A 665 -12.23 -2.26 -25.04
C HIS A 665 -10.95 -1.82 -24.31
N ALA A 666 -10.93 -0.62 -23.72
CA ALA A 666 -9.77 -0.13 -22.99
C ALA A 666 -9.34 -1.10 -21.87
N GLY A 667 -10.32 -1.74 -21.20
CA GLY A 667 -10.06 -2.73 -20.15
C GLY A 667 -9.31 -3.97 -20.63
N ASP A 668 -9.47 -4.38 -21.90
CA ASP A 668 -8.76 -5.49 -22.52
C ASP A 668 -7.38 -5.04 -23.03
N LEU A 669 -7.35 -3.89 -23.71
CA LEU A 669 -6.16 -3.36 -24.40
C LEU A 669 -5.03 -2.97 -23.41
N ILE A 670 -5.36 -2.54 -22.20
CA ILE A 670 -4.38 -2.15 -21.18
C ILE A 670 -3.44 -3.29 -20.79
N SER A 671 -3.86 -4.56 -21.01
CA SER A 671 -3.13 -5.76 -20.58
C SER A 671 -1.73 -5.87 -21.17
N GLU A 672 -1.50 -5.36 -22.37
CA GLU A 672 -0.17 -5.30 -23.00
C GLU A 672 0.79 -4.40 -22.19
N PHE A 673 0.32 -3.22 -21.80
CA PHE A 673 1.11 -2.32 -20.93
C PHE A 673 1.34 -2.91 -19.54
N VAL A 674 0.35 -3.61 -18.99
CA VAL A 674 0.50 -4.33 -17.71
C VAL A 674 1.66 -5.33 -17.79
N MET A 675 1.69 -6.15 -18.86
CA MET A 675 2.76 -7.12 -19.08
C MET A 675 4.11 -6.43 -19.30
N ALA A 676 4.15 -5.39 -20.13
CA ALA A 676 5.36 -4.61 -20.39
C ALA A 676 5.94 -4.02 -19.09
N MET A 677 5.12 -3.34 -18.28
CA MET A 677 5.54 -2.75 -17.02
C MET A 677 5.98 -3.80 -16.01
N LYS A 678 5.25 -4.92 -15.90
CA LYS A 678 5.58 -6.02 -14.98
C LYS A 678 6.95 -6.62 -15.24
N HIS A 679 7.33 -6.74 -16.49
CA HIS A 679 8.59 -7.32 -16.93
C HIS A 679 9.66 -6.27 -17.27
N GLY A 680 9.41 -4.99 -17.03
CA GLY A 680 10.36 -3.91 -17.25
C GLY A 680 10.65 -3.66 -18.74
N LEU A 681 9.70 -3.97 -19.61
CA LEU A 681 9.77 -3.67 -21.03
C LEU A 681 9.35 -2.21 -21.26
N GLY A 682 10.08 -1.51 -22.12
CA GLY A 682 9.77 -0.13 -22.51
C GLY A 682 8.99 -0.04 -23.81
N LEU A 683 8.60 1.18 -24.20
CA LEU A 683 7.82 1.46 -25.42
C LEU A 683 8.47 0.96 -26.70
N ASN A 684 9.81 0.96 -26.80
CA ASN A 684 10.50 0.40 -27.97
C ASN A 684 10.22 -1.10 -28.17
N LYS A 685 9.92 -1.85 -27.10
CA LYS A 685 9.55 -3.27 -27.20
C LYS A 685 8.15 -3.45 -27.74
N ILE A 686 7.20 -2.60 -27.31
CA ILE A 686 5.84 -2.57 -27.85
C ILE A 686 5.89 -2.20 -29.31
N LEU A 687 6.60 -1.13 -29.69
CA LEU A 687 6.76 -0.69 -31.08
C LEU A 687 7.36 -1.79 -31.99
N GLY A 688 8.31 -2.55 -31.47
CA GLY A 688 8.95 -3.66 -32.20
C GLY A 688 8.12 -4.94 -32.26
N THR A 689 6.96 -5.00 -31.58
CA THR A 689 6.04 -6.14 -31.60
C THR A 689 5.08 -6.00 -32.78
N ILE A 690 4.83 -7.12 -33.49
CA ILE A 690 3.87 -7.14 -34.60
C ILE A 690 2.45 -7.16 -34.02
N HIS A 691 1.65 -6.15 -34.37
CA HIS A 691 0.22 -6.09 -34.05
C HIS A 691 -0.59 -6.46 -35.30
N ILE A 692 -1.71 -7.14 -35.08
CA ILE A 692 -2.62 -7.48 -36.17
C ILE A 692 -3.30 -6.22 -36.65
N TYR A 693 -3.31 -6.01 -38.00
CA TYR A 693 -4.01 -4.91 -38.66
C TYR A 693 -5.29 -5.45 -39.36
N PRO A 694 -6.42 -4.75 -39.29
CA PRO A 694 -6.71 -3.60 -38.41
C PRO A 694 -7.30 -4.07 -37.09
N THR A 695 -6.74 -3.58 -35.99
CA THR A 695 -7.24 -3.85 -34.64
C THR A 695 -7.13 -2.64 -33.72
N LEU A 696 -7.93 -2.60 -32.64
CA LEU A 696 -7.82 -1.56 -31.61
C LEU A 696 -6.48 -1.63 -30.85
N ALA A 697 -5.83 -2.80 -30.81
CA ALA A 697 -4.53 -2.98 -30.14
C ALA A 697 -3.38 -2.19 -30.81
N GLU A 698 -3.53 -1.81 -32.08
CA GLU A 698 -2.54 -0.97 -32.76
C GLU A 698 -2.41 0.42 -32.12
N ALA A 699 -3.42 0.89 -31.37
CA ALA A 699 -3.31 2.13 -30.59
C ALA A 699 -2.11 2.12 -29.64
N ASN A 700 -1.81 0.96 -29.02
CA ASN A 700 -0.67 0.79 -28.12
C ASN A 700 0.67 0.96 -28.86
N LYS A 701 0.77 0.34 -30.06
CA LYS A 701 1.92 0.45 -30.94
C LYS A 701 2.11 1.86 -31.46
N TYR A 702 1.03 2.54 -31.85
CA TYR A 702 1.10 3.91 -32.38
C TYR A 702 1.48 4.90 -31.28
N ALA A 703 0.97 4.74 -30.04
CA ALA A 703 1.44 5.52 -28.90
C ALA A 703 2.95 5.34 -28.65
N ALA A 704 3.45 4.10 -28.76
CA ALA A 704 4.90 3.84 -28.70
C ALA A 704 5.67 4.47 -29.87
N GLY A 705 5.04 4.54 -31.06
CA GLY A 705 5.57 5.20 -32.25
C GLY A 705 5.69 6.72 -32.07
N GLU A 706 4.67 7.37 -31.46
CA GLU A 706 4.69 8.80 -31.11
C GLU A 706 5.86 9.12 -30.20
N TRP A 707 6.01 8.33 -29.12
CA TRP A 707 7.15 8.48 -28.23
C TRP A 707 8.47 8.37 -29.00
N ARG A 708 8.60 7.37 -29.86
CA ARG A 708 9.83 7.17 -30.66
C ARG A 708 10.11 8.33 -31.61
N ARG A 709 9.09 8.87 -32.29
CA ARG A 709 9.21 10.05 -33.19
C ARG A 709 9.72 11.27 -32.41
N ALA A 710 9.16 11.53 -31.24
CA ALA A 710 9.58 12.65 -30.36
C ALA A 710 11.03 12.52 -29.88
N HIS A 711 11.58 11.31 -29.81
CA HIS A 711 12.94 11.02 -29.32
C HIS A 711 13.95 10.69 -30.43
N VAL A 712 13.66 10.98 -31.67
CA VAL A 712 14.64 10.84 -32.76
C VAL A 712 15.69 11.94 -32.62
N ASN A 713 16.97 11.54 -32.66
CA ASN A 713 18.07 12.50 -32.61
C ASN A 713 18.17 13.27 -33.91
N PRO A 714 17.95 14.62 -33.94
CA PRO A 714 18.01 15.40 -35.18
C PRO A 714 19.37 15.33 -35.89
N LYS A 715 20.48 15.22 -35.13
CA LYS A 715 21.82 15.09 -35.71
C LYS A 715 22.02 13.76 -36.42
N LEU A 716 21.38 12.70 -35.94
CA LEU A 716 21.38 11.41 -36.62
C LEU A 716 20.61 11.47 -37.95
N LEU A 717 19.46 12.16 -37.95
CA LEU A 717 18.69 12.35 -39.21
C LEU A 717 19.47 13.12 -40.26
N LEU A 718 20.16 14.20 -39.89
CA LEU A 718 21.03 14.94 -40.78
C LEU A 718 22.20 14.08 -41.33
N PHE A 719 22.75 13.19 -40.46
CA PHE A 719 23.76 12.24 -40.93
C PHE A 719 23.17 11.23 -41.93
N VAL A 720 21.99 10.68 -41.64
CA VAL A 720 21.28 9.75 -42.52
C VAL A 720 20.90 10.41 -43.87
N GLU A 721 20.45 11.68 -43.84
CA GLU A 721 20.17 12.48 -45.04
C GLU A 721 21.42 12.56 -45.91
N ARG A 722 22.55 13.00 -45.36
CA ARG A 722 23.85 13.07 -46.07
C ARG A 722 24.30 11.71 -46.62
N PHE A 723 24.07 10.64 -45.83
CA PHE A 723 24.36 9.29 -46.29
C PHE A 723 23.49 8.89 -47.49
N HIS A 724 22.21 9.24 -47.50
CA HIS A 724 21.33 8.99 -48.64
C HIS A 724 21.69 9.85 -49.85
N GLU A 725 22.09 11.11 -49.66
CA GLU A 725 22.62 11.97 -50.70
C GLU A 725 23.85 11.35 -51.35
N TRP A 726 24.82 10.95 -50.53
CA TRP A 726 26.03 10.26 -51.01
C TRP A 726 25.72 8.96 -51.76
N ARG A 727 24.72 8.20 -51.35
CA ARG A 727 24.31 6.97 -52.07
C ARG A 727 23.61 7.23 -53.43
N ARG A 728 23.06 8.40 -53.63
CA ARG A 728 22.43 8.79 -54.89
C ARG A 728 23.43 9.33 -55.90
N GLY A 729 24.62 9.67 -55.55
CA GLY A 729 25.71 10.26 -56.35
C GLY A 729 25.69 11.75 -56.13
#